data_ab4ed06ad1b0be061d42a68b6803ceed
#
_entry.id   ab4ed06ad1b0be061d42a68b6803ceed
#
_cell.length_a   1.000
_cell.length_b   1.000
_cell.length_c   1.000
_cell.angle_alpha   90.00
_cell.angle_beta   90.00
_cell.angle_gamma   90.00
#
_symmetry.space_group_name_H-M   'P 1'
#
loop_
_entity.id
_entity.type
_entity.pdbx_description
1 polymer ?
#
loop_
_entity_poly.entity_id
_entity_poly.type
_entity_poly.pdbx_seq_one_letter_code
_entity_poly.pdbx_strand_id
1 'polypeptide(L)'
;MATKFPSFSQGLAQDPTTRRIWYGIATAHDFESHDGMTEEQLYQKLFSTHFGHLAIIGLWVAGNLFHIAWQGNFEQWVLDPTHTRPIAHAIWDPHFGQGLTDALTQAGATSPVNIAYSGLYHWWYTIGMRTNEQLFQGAIFINILVCWLLFAGWLHLQPKYRPSLAWFKNAESQLNHHLAVLFGFSSIAWTGHLIHVAIPESRGIHVGWDNWLTVMPHPEGLTPFFSGNWGAYAQNPDSLDAVFGTTQGAGTAIFTFLGGLHPQSESLWLTDIAHHHLAIGVVFIIAGHMYRTNFGIGHSLKEIVEAHNTSHPKDPHKGYFGIKHNGLFETVNNSLHFQLGLALASLGVACSLVAQHMGALPSYAFIARDYTTQSALYTHHQYIAMFLMVGAFSHGAIFFVRDYDPELNKDNVLARILSTKEALISHLSWVTMLLGFHTLGIYVHNDVVVAFGTPEKQILIEPVFAQFAQAASGKMMYGFNALLANASSSASIAANSMPGNHYWMDMINRPDALTNFLPIGPADFLVHHAIALGLHTTALILIKGALDARGTKLIPDKKDLGFAFPCDGPGRGGTCDSSSWDATYLAMFWALNTIAWITFYWHWKHLAIWMGNTAQFNESGTYLMGWFRDYLWLNSSQLINGYNPFGVNALSPWAWMFLFGHLIWATGFMFLISWRGYWQELIETLVWAHQRTPIANLVGWRDKPVALSIVQARLVGLTHFTVGNFVTFGAFVIASTSGKFG
;
A
#
# COMPACT_ATOMS: atom_id res chain seq x y z
N MET A 1 8.96 -7.17 44.96
CA MET A 1 8.32 -8.42 44.46
C MET A 1 8.42 -8.42 42.96
N ALA A 2 9.06 -9.43 42.38
CA ALA A 2 9.20 -9.51 40.92
C ALA A 2 7.82 -9.68 40.25
N THR A 3 7.54 -8.92 39.23
CA THR A 3 6.32 -9.05 38.43
C THR A 3 6.50 -10.16 37.40
N LYS A 4 5.37 -10.71 36.89
CA LYS A 4 5.40 -11.76 35.87
C LYS A 4 5.37 -11.22 34.46
N PHE A 5 5.04 -9.95 34.27
CA PHE A 5 4.95 -9.30 32.96
C PHE A 5 6.13 -8.34 32.76
N PRO A 6 6.78 -8.34 31.57
CA PRO A 6 6.60 -9.31 30.48
C PRO A 6 7.30 -10.64 30.79
N SER A 7 6.71 -11.75 30.40
CA SER A 7 7.25 -13.09 30.63
C SER A 7 8.50 -13.39 29.80
N PHE A 8 8.71 -12.69 28.72
CA PHE A 8 9.78 -12.94 27.76
C PHE A 8 11.05 -12.14 28.05
N SER A 9 11.05 -11.26 29.03
CA SER A 9 12.21 -10.45 29.41
C SER A 9 12.31 -10.31 30.93
N GLN A 10 13.26 -10.99 31.50
CA GLN A 10 13.55 -10.90 32.96
C GLN A 10 14.00 -9.49 33.36
N GLY A 11 14.80 -8.84 32.49
CA GLY A 11 15.24 -7.48 32.72
C GLY A 11 14.10 -6.48 32.84
N LEU A 12 13.11 -6.58 31.93
CA LEU A 12 11.92 -5.73 31.98
C LEU A 12 11.01 -6.10 33.15
N ALA A 13 10.81 -7.39 33.43
CA ALA A 13 9.97 -7.85 34.52
C ALA A 13 10.47 -7.37 35.90
N GLN A 14 11.77 -7.11 36.03
CA GLN A 14 12.40 -6.62 37.26
C GLN A 14 12.43 -5.08 37.34
N ASP A 15 12.02 -4.37 36.31
CA ASP A 15 11.95 -2.90 36.31
C ASP A 15 10.86 -2.48 37.32
N PRO A 16 11.18 -1.68 38.35
CA PRO A 16 10.18 -1.25 39.34
C PRO A 16 9.31 -0.10 38.85
N THR A 17 9.53 0.41 37.64
CA THR A 17 8.85 1.59 37.11
C THR A 17 7.77 1.24 36.10
N THR A 18 6.97 2.22 35.74
CA THR A 18 5.94 2.09 34.70
C THR A 18 6.52 1.79 33.32
N ARG A 19 7.82 2.02 33.12
CA ARG A 19 8.54 1.66 31.89
C ARG A 19 8.41 0.16 31.57
N ARG A 20 8.36 -0.69 32.56
CA ARG A 20 8.17 -2.14 32.41
C ARG A 20 6.96 -2.47 31.55
N ILE A 21 5.82 -1.83 31.79
CA ILE A 21 4.59 -2.08 31.06
C ILE A 21 4.71 -1.61 29.61
N TRP A 22 5.20 -0.39 29.42
CA TRP A 22 5.36 0.19 28.08
C TRP A 22 6.32 -0.63 27.21
N TYR A 23 7.46 -0.98 27.74
CA TYR A 23 8.47 -1.75 27.00
C TYR A 23 8.07 -3.21 26.83
N GLY A 24 7.29 -3.77 27.75
CA GLY A 24 6.70 -5.09 27.60
C GLY A 24 5.73 -5.15 26.43
N ILE A 25 4.96 -4.08 26.20
CA ILE A 25 4.06 -3.96 25.03
C ILE A 25 4.87 -3.76 23.75
N ALA A 26 5.82 -2.82 23.77
CA ALA A 26 6.56 -2.43 22.57
C ALA A 26 7.48 -3.53 22.02
N THR A 27 8.02 -4.41 22.88
CA THR A 27 8.98 -5.45 22.47
C THR A 27 8.38 -6.84 22.38
N ALA A 28 7.07 -6.97 22.51
CA ALA A 28 6.38 -8.27 22.52
C ALA A 28 6.57 -9.06 21.21
N HIS A 29 6.70 -8.40 20.08
CA HIS A 29 6.88 -9.04 18.78
C HIS A 29 8.34 -9.12 18.32
N ASP A 30 9.27 -8.57 19.08
CA ASP A 30 10.71 -8.68 18.80
C ASP A 30 11.26 -9.98 19.38
N PHE A 31 10.84 -11.11 18.79
CA PHE A 31 11.09 -12.45 19.32
C PHE A 31 12.58 -12.78 19.46
N GLU A 32 13.41 -12.30 18.54
CA GLU A 32 14.84 -12.60 18.58
C GLU A 32 15.54 -11.96 19.79
N SER A 33 14.96 -10.91 20.38
CA SER A 33 15.46 -10.27 21.60
C SER A 33 14.98 -10.95 22.90
N HIS A 34 14.05 -11.89 22.80
CA HIS A 34 13.46 -12.54 23.98
C HIS A 34 14.44 -13.49 24.65
N ASP A 35 14.39 -13.55 25.99
CA ASP A 35 15.27 -14.39 26.79
C ASP A 35 15.19 -15.86 26.38
N GLY A 36 16.34 -16.47 26.15
CA GLY A 36 16.43 -17.90 25.86
C GLY A 36 15.91 -18.33 24.48
N MET A 37 15.64 -17.37 23.58
CA MET A 37 15.17 -17.69 22.23
C MET A 37 16.31 -18.26 21.38
N THR A 38 16.17 -19.51 20.93
CA THR A 38 17.08 -20.12 19.95
C THR A 38 16.65 -19.75 18.54
N GLU A 39 17.57 -19.88 17.56
CA GLU A 39 17.25 -19.59 16.17
C GLU A 39 16.10 -20.47 15.65
N GLU A 40 16.14 -21.76 15.97
CA GLU A 40 15.05 -22.69 15.56
C GLU A 40 13.71 -22.29 16.17
N GLN A 41 13.68 -21.95 17.45
CA GLN A 41 12.45 -21.48 18.13
C GLN A 41 11.93 -20.18 17.53
N LEU A 42 12.82 -19.28 17.13
CA LEU A 42 12.46 -18.02 16.49
C LEU A 42 11.69 -18.29 15.18
N TYR A 43 12.24 -19.13 14.32
CA TYR A 43 11.59 -19.48 13.03
C TYR A 43 10.25 -20.17 13.26
N GLN A 44 10.19 -21.10 14.19
CA GLN A 44 8.94 -21.83 14.53
C GLN A 44 7.86 -20.88 15.04
N LYS A 45 8.22 -19.95 15.91
CA LYS A 45 7.28 -18.97 16.46
C LYS A 45 6.77 -17.99 15.40
N LEU A 46 7.66 -17.52 14.52
CA LEU A 46 7.27 -16.69 13.39
C LEU A 46 6.31 -17.42 12.44
N PHE A 47 6.58 -18.68 12.14
CA PHE A 47 5.72 -19.51 11.30
C PHE A 47 4.31 -19.62 11.87
N SER A 48 4.20 -19.94 13.15
CA SER A 48 2.91 -20.05 13.82
C SER A 48 2.18 -18.71 13.94
N THR A 49 2.90 -17.61 14.22
CA THR A 49 2.28 -16.28 14.32
C THR A 49 1.79 -15.78 12.97
N HIS A 50 2.42 -16.19 11.87
CA HIS A 50 1.93 -15.89 10.52
C HIS A 50 0.58 -16.58 10.24
N PHE A 51 0.38 -17.82 10.67
CA PHE A 51 -0.95 -18.44 10.61
C PHE A 51 -1.99 -17.64 11.40
N GLY A 52 -1.62 -17.17 12.60
CA GLY A 52 -2.50 -16.32 13.40
C GLY A 52 -2.87 -15.01 12.69
N HIS A 53 -1.91 -14.36 12.05
CA HIS A 53 -2.15 -13.14 11.28
C HIS A 53 -3.07 -13.39 10.08
N LEU A 54 -2.85 -14.48 9.35
CA LEU A 54 -3.73 -14.87 8.24
C LEU A 54 -5.15 -15.15 8.72
N ALA A 55 -5.29 -15.76 9.92
CA ALA A 55 -6.61 -15.97 10.54
C ALA A 55 -7.31 -14.64 10.86
N ILE A 56 -6.58 -13.64 11.35
CA ILE A 56 -7.11 -12.29 11.60
C ILE A 56 -7.62 -11.67 10.30
N ILE A 57 -6.82 -11.77 9.23
CA ILE A 57 -7.22 -11.28 7.90
C ILE A 57 -8.49 -12.00 7.43
N GLY A 58 -8.57 -13.33 7.61
CA GLY A 58 -9.75 -14.10 7.25
C GLY A 58 -10.99 -13.68 8.03
N LEU A 59 -10.85 -13.39 9.32
CA LEU A 59 -11.97 -12.87 10.13
C LEU A 59 -12.45 -11.51 9.63
N TRP A 60 -11.54 -10.64 9.23
CA TRP A 60 -11.90 -9.36 8.64
C TRP A 60 -12.67 -9.54 7.33
N VAL A 61 -12.18 -10.39 6.42
CA VAL A 61 -12.86 -10.68 5.15
C VAL A 61 -14.26 -11.27 5.41
N ALA A 62 -14.36 -12.25 6.30
CA ALA A 62 -15.64 -12.85 6.67
C ALA A 62 -16.60 -11.84 7.30
N GLY A 63 -16.08 -10.93 8.11
CA GLY A 63 -16.86 -9.85 8.72
C GLY A 63 -17.46 -8.91 7.68
N ASN A 64 -16.68 -8.52 6.67
CA ASN A 64 -17.18 -7.70 5.56
C ASN A 64 -18.30 -8.42 4.80
N LEU A 65 -18.09 -9.68 4.43
CA LEU A 65 -19.10 -10.49 3.76
C LEU A 65 -20.38 -10.60 4.58
N PHE A 66 -20.25 -10.89 5.87
CA PHE A 66 -21.38 -11.06 6.78
C PHE A 66 -22.18 -9.77 6.96
N HIS A 67 -21.49 -8.65 7.25
CA HIS A 67 -22.19 -7.39 7.50
C HIS A 67 -22.88 -6.85 6.25
N ILE A 68 -22.28 -7.00 5.08
CA ILE A 68 -22.91 -6.58 3.83
C ILE A 68 -24.09 -7.49 3.50
N ALA A 69 -23.97 -8.79 3.70
CA ALA A 69 -25.09 -9.71 3.50
C ALA A 69 -26.27 -9.40 4.43
N TRP A 70 -25.99 -9.04 5.67
CA TRP A 70 -27.00 -8.78 6.70
C TRP A 70 -27.56 -7.35 6.65
N GLN A 71 -26.68 -6.36 6.58
CA GLN A 71 -27.01 -4.94 6.80
C GLN A 71 -26.85 -4.07 5.54
N GLY A 72 -26.27 -4.63 4.48
CA GLY A 72 -26.06 -3.93 3.23
C GLY A 72 -27.29 -3.96 2.31
N ASN A 73 -27.09 -3.40 1.12
CA ASN A 73 -28.08 -3.34 0.04
C ASN A 73 -27.53 -3.93 -1.26
N PHE A 74 -26.81 -5.04 -1.17
CA PHE A 74 -26.09 -5.61 -2.31
C PHE A 74 -27.04 -5.98 -3.47
N GLU A 75 -28.17 -6.64 -3.18
CA GLU A 75 -29.12 -7.04 -4.21
C GLU A 75 -29.78 -5.85 -4.90
N GLN A 76 -30.10 -4.79 -4.17
CA GLN A 76 -30.62 -3.55 -4.75
C GLN A 76 -29.58 -2.85 -5.61
N TRP A 77 -28.32 -2.81 -5.12
CA TRP A 77 -27.20 -2.22 -5.85
C TRP A 77 -26.93 -2.97 -7.16
N VAL A 78 -27.01 -4.30 -7.16
CA VAL A 78 -26.82 -5.12 -8.38
C VAL A 78 -27.83 -4.77 -9.47
N LEU A 79 -29.06 -4.40 -9.08
CA LEU A 79 -30.09 -4.01 -10.05
C LEU A 79 -29.82 -2.63 -10.68
N ASP A 80 -29.15 -1.73 -9.97
CA ASP A 80 -28.84 -0.39 -10.47
C ASP A 80 -27.53 0.12 -9.85
N PRO A 81 -26.36 -0.36 -10.36
CA PRO A 81 -25.06 -0.02 -9.74
C PRO A 81 -24.67 1.44 -9.83
N THR A 82 -25.21 2.17 -10.82
CA THR A 82 -24.83 3.57 -11.05
C THR A 82 -25.65 4.57 -10.25
N HIS A 83 -26.79 4.17 -9.69
CA HIS A 83 -27.70 5.06 -8.97
C HIS A 83 -27.97 4.62 -7.54
N THR A 84 -27.35 3.53 -7.08
CA THR A 84 -27.49 3.02 -5.71
C THR A 84 -26.17 3.20 -4.98
N ARG A 85 -26.20 3.78 -3.78
CA ARG A 85 -25.01 3.93 -2.94
C ARG A 85 -24.79 2.63 -2.14
N PRO A 86 -23.59 2.04 -2.18
CA PRO A 86 -23.30 0.83 -1.40
C PRO A 86 -23.36 1.09 0.09
N ILE A 87 -23.90 0.16 0.87
CA ILE A 87 -23.96 0.22 2.33
C ILE A 87 -22.92 -0.72 2.91
N ALA A 88 -22.12 -0.20 3.87
CA ALA A 88 -21.11 -0.99 4.57
C ALA A 88 -21.72 -1.80 5.72
N HIS A 89 -22.34 -1.12 6.69
CA HIS A 89 -22.99 -1.75 7.82
C HIS A 89 -23.99 -0.79 8.47
N ALA A 90 -24.83 -1.30 9.37
CA ALA A 90 -25.72 -0.50 10.18
C ALA A 90 -24.96 0.23 11.30
N ILE A 91 -25.53 1.32 11.75
CA ILE A 91 -25.05 2.08 12.91
C ILE A 91 -26.03 1.88 14.05
N TRP A 92 -25.50 1.51 15.22
CA TRP A 92 -26.26 1.43 16.44
C TRP A 92 -25.55 2.22 17.53
N ASP A 93 -25.88 3.52 17.60
CA ASP A 93 -25.34 4.42 18.61
C ASP A 93 -26.50 5.19 19.26
N PRO A 94 -26.83 4.87 20.52
CA PRO A 94 -27.97 5.51 21.21
C PRO A 94 -27.72 6.98 21.57
N HIS A 95 -26.50 7.50 21.37
CA HIS A 95 -26.18 8.91 21.59
C HIS A 95 -26.64 9.83 20.44
N PHE A 96 -27.02 9.23 19.30
CA PHE A 96 -27.48 10.03 18.16
C PHE A 96 -28.78 10.73 18.46
N GLY A 97 -28.85 12.02 18.15
CA GLY A 97 -30.10 12.75 18.11
C GLY A 97 -30.91 12.40 16.86
N GLN A 98 -32.14 12.89 16.80
CA GLN A 98 -33.03 12.62 15.67
C GLN A 98 -32.45 13.18 14.36
N GLY A 99 -31.84 14.38 14.38
CA GLY A 99 -31.25 14.96 13.19
C GLY A 99 -30.16 14.10 12.55
N LEU A 100 -29.26 13.56 13.37
CA LEU A 100 -28.19 12.70 12.86
C LEU A 100 -28.71 11.34 12.42
N THR A 101 -29.64 10.77 13.17
CA THR A 101 -30.33 9.51 12.80
C THR A 101 -30.99 9.66 11.43
N ASP A 102 -31.72 10.74 11.20
CA ASP A 102 -32.36 10.99 9.91
C ASP A 102 -31.35 11.23 8.80
N ALA A 103 -30.28 12.00 9.07
CA ALA A 103 -29.23 12.30 8.08
C ALA A 103 -28.49 11.04 7.61
N LEU A 104 -28.25 10.08 8.51
CA LEU A 104 -27.55 8.85 8.21
C LEU A 104 -28.47 7.68 7.83
N THR A 105 -29.77 7.86 7.86
CA THR A 105 -30.74 6.93 7.27
C THR A 105 -30.82 7.25 5.78
N GLN A 106 -29.91 6.66 5.02
CA GLN A 106 -29.58 6.99 3.65
C GLN A 106 -29.48 5.71 2.79
N ALA A 107 -29.30 5.87 1.49
CA ALA A 107 -29.14 4.77 0.54
C ALA A 107 -30.33 3.79 0.52
N GLY A 108 -31.54 4.28 0.80
CA GLY A 108 -32.74 3.47 0.85
C GLY A 108 -32.90 2.62 2.12
N ALA A 109 -32.03 2.77 3.11
CA ALA A 109 -32.11 2.07 4.37
C ALA A 109 -33.22 2.61 5.25
N THR A 110 -33.72 1.78 6.19
CA THR A 110 -34.76 2.15 7.14
C THR A 110 -34.21 2.60 8.51
N SER A 111 -32.91 2.51 8.69
CA SER A 111 -32.18 2.90 9.90
C SER A 111 -30.81 3.50 9.52
N PRO A 112 -30.10 4.15 10.46
CA PRO A 112 -28.80 4.75 10.15
C PRO A 112 -27.80 3.69 9.65
N VAL A 113 -27.08 4.02 8.58
CA VAL A 113 -26.09 3.16 7.94
C VAL A 113 -24.85 3.95 7.55
N ASN A 114 -23.71 3.27 7.41
CA ASN A 114 -22.52 3.80 6.79
C ASN A 114 -22.51 3.44 5.30
N ILE A 115 -22.14 4.38 4.46
CA ILE A 115 -21.89 4.14 3.04
C ILE A 115 -20.55 3.43 2.89
N ALA A 116 -20.48 2.43 2.01
CA ALA A 116 -19.25 1.70 1.71
C ALA A 116 -18.45 2.43 0.62
N TYR A 117 -17.16 2.62 0.89
CA TYR A 117 -16.19 3.18 -0.05
C TYR A 117 -15.02 2.21 -0.30
N SER A 118 -15.22 0.94 0.00
CA SER A 118 -14.20 -0.11 -0.14
C SER A 118 -14.13 -0.72 -1.55
N GLY A 119 -15.14 -0.49 -2.38
CA GLY A 119 -15.24 -1.11 -3.70
C GLY A 119 -15.64 -2.58 -3.66
N LEU A 120 -16.00 -3.14 -2.51
CA LEU A 120 -16.35 -4.54 -2.36
C LEU A 120 -17.57 -4.93 -3.20
N TYR A 121 -18.60 -4.08 -3.29
CA TYR A 121 -19.77 -4.34 -4.11
C TYR A 121 -19.39 -4.51 -5.58
N HIS A 122 -18.56 -3.61 -6.11
CA HIS A 122 -18.06 -3.65 -7.47
C HIS A 122 -17.24 -4.91 -7.74
N TRP A 123 -16.33 -5.24 -6.82
CA TRP A 123 -15.49 -6.43 -6.92
C TRP A 123 -16.33 -7.71 -6.90
N TRP A 124 -17.20 -7.88 -5.91
CA TRP A 124 -18.00 -9.08 -5.78
C TRP A 124 -18.97 -9.25 -6.95
N TYR A 125 -19.55 -8.17 -7.41
CA TYR A 125 -20.41 -8.19 -8.61
C TYR A 125 -19.63 -8.65 -9.85
N THR A 126 -18.43 -8.13 -10.03
CA THR A 126 -17.57 -8.47 -11.19
C THR A 126 -17.19 -9.95 -11.19
N ILE A 127 -16.92 -10.54 -10.03
CA ILE A 127 -16.52 -11.96 -9.93
C ILE A 127 -17.71 -12.93 -9.93
N GLY A 128 -18.94 -12.42 -10.00
CA GLY A 128 -20.12 -13.25 -10.21
C GLY A 128 -21.10 -13.35 -9.05
N MET A 129 -20.87 -12.69 -7.92
CA MET A 129 -21.79 -12.69 -6.79
C MET A 129 -23.02 -11.81 -7.08
N ARG A 130 -24.20 -12.29 -6.74
CA ARG A 130 -25.47 -11.62 -7.08
C ARG A 130 -26.45 -11.47 -5.92
N THR A 131 -26.35 -12.31 -4.89
CA THR A 131 -27.34 -12.37 -3.81
C THR A 131 -26.67 -12.27 -2.44
N ASN A 132 -27.44 -11.82 -1.45
CA ASN A 132 -27.01 -11.80 -0.04
C ASN A 132 -26.72 -13.20 0.48
N GLU A 133 -27.42 -14.20 0.00
CA GLU A 133 -27.16 -15.61 0.36
C GLU A 133 -25.75 -16.03 -0.07
N GLN A 134 -25.33 -15.66 -1.28
CA GLN A 134 -23.96 -15.94 -1.76
C GLN A 134 -22.90 -15.26 -0.89
N LEU A 135 -23.14 -14.01 -0.47
CA LEU A 135 -22.24 -13.31 0.44
C LEU A 135 -22.16 -14.02 1.79
N PHE A 136 -23.29 -14.44 2.32
CA PHE A 136 -23.33 -15.18 3.59
C PHE A 136 -22.60 -16.52 3.49
N GLN A 137 -22.80 -17.26 2.40
CA GLN A 137 -22.06 -18.50 2.15
C GLN A 137 -20.55 -18.25 2.09
N GLY A 138 -20.14 -17.15 1.42
CA GLY A 138 -18.74 -16.74 1.40
C GLY A 138 -18.20 -16.47 2.79
N ALA A 139 -18.97 -15.81 3.65
CA ALA A 139 -18.57 -15.57 5.04
C ALA A 139 -18.36 -16.88 5.81
N ILE A 140 -19.24 -17.86 5.61
CA ILE A 140 -19.11 -19.18 6.25
C ILE A 140 -17.85 -19.89 5.76
N PHE A 141 -17.59 -19.91 4.44
CA PHE A 141 -16.40 -20.58 3.89
C PHE A 141 -15.12 -19.95 4.40
N ILE A 142 -15.06 -18.62 4.46
CA ILE A 142 -13.88 -17.92 4.98
C ILE A 142 -13.68 -18.20 6.49
N ASN A 143 -14.76 -18.28 7.27
CA ASN A 143 -14.66 -18.65 8.68
C ASN A 143 -14.17 -20.09 8.88
N ILE A 144 -14.56 -21.02 8.01
CA ILE A 144 -14.01 -22.38 8.02
C ILE A 144 -12.49 -22.34 7.73
N LEU A 145 -12.07 -21.56 6.74
CA LEU A 145 -10.65 -21.33 6.47
C LEU A 145 -9.91 -20.76 7.69
N VAL A 146 -10.53 -19.81 8.39
CA VAL A 146 -9.96 -19.24 9.62
C VAL A 146 -9.73 -20.31 10.68
N CYS A 147 -10.70 -21.21 10.86
CA CYS A 147 -10.55 -22.34 11.79
C CYS A 147 -9.36 -23.24 11.40
N TRP A 148 -9.18 -23.50 10.11
CA TRP A 148 -8.02 -24.27 9.62
C TRP A 148 -6.70 -23.53 9.86
N LEU A 149 -6.67 -22.21 9.66
CA LEU A 149 -5.47 -21.38 9.89
C LEU A 149 -5.10 -21.37 11.38
N LEU A 150 -6.07 -21.21 12.27
CA LEU A 150 -5.85 -21.26 13.71
C LEU A 150 -5.34 -22.64 14.14
N PHE A 151 -5.95 -23.69 13.61
CA PHE A 151 -5.51 -25.06 13.87
C PHE A 151 -4.08 -25.30 13.37
N ALA A 152 -3.74 -24.81 12.16
CA ALA A 152 -2.39 -24.95 11.62
C ALA A 152 -1.35 -24.25 12.50
N GLY A 153 -1.67 -23.05 12.99
CA GLY A 153 -0.79 -22.33 13.93
C GLY A 153 -0.55 -23.09 15.23
N TRP A 154 -1.59 -23.68 15.78
CA TRP A 154 -1.48 -24.54 16.96
C TRP A 154 -0.69 -25.82 16.67
N LEU A 155 -1.02 -26.50 15.56
CA LEU A 155 -0.40 -27.77 15.17
C LEU A 155 1.12 -27.62 14.99
N HIS A 156 1.56 -26.57 14.32
CA HIS A 156 2.99 -26.35 14.03
C HIS A 156 3.79 -25.85 15.24
N LEU A 157 3.18 -25.76 16.40
CA LEU A 157 3.87 -25.63 17.69
C LEU A 157 3.88 -26.93 18.50
N GLN A 158 3.22 -28.00 18.04
CA GLN A 158 3.29 -29.30 18.67
C GLN A 158 4.63 -29.99 18.37
N PRO A 159 5.24 -30.69 19.30
CA PRO A 159 6.62 -31.19 19.14
C PRO A 159 6.87 -32.02 17.87
N LYS A 160 5.90 -32.86 17.49
CA LYS A 160 6.04 -33.70 16.26
C LYS A 160 5.83 -32.94 14.97
N TYR A 161 5.25 -31.75 15.02
CA TYR A 161 4.85 -30.99 13.84
C TYR A 161 5.58 -29.64 13.72
N ARG A 162 6.60 -29.42 14.56
CA ARG A 162 7.48 -28.26 14.45
C ARG A 162 8.48 -28.50 13.31
N PRO A 163 8.50 -27.67 12.27
CA PRO A 163 9.51 -27.81 11.23
C PRO A 163 10.91 -27.52 11.78
N SER A 164 11.92 -28.17 11.22
CA SER A 164 13.30 -27.93 11.58
C SER A 164 13.82 -26.61 11.00
N LEU A 165 14.91 -26.09 11.56
CA LEU A 165 15.55 -24.90 11.01
C LEU A 165 15.98 -25.11 9.55
N ALA A 166 16.47 -26.30 9.20
CA ALA A 166 16.87 -26.65 7.83
C ALA A 166 15.68 -26.57 6.86
N TRP A 167 14.48 -26.94 7.30
CA TRP A 167 13.27 -26.80 6.50
C TRP A 167 13.00 -25.34 6.16
N PHE A 168 13.09 -24.44 7.14
CA PHE A 168 12.89 -23.01 6.93
C PHE A 168 13.95 -22.37 6.03
N LYS A 169 15.16 -22.93 5.98
CA LYS A 169 16.27 -22.38 5.20
C LYS A 169 16.41 -23.01 3.81
N ASN A 170 15.53 -23.91 3.43
CA ASN A 170 15.52 -24.52 2.09
C ASN A 170 14.88 -23.56 1.09
N ALA A 171 15.69 -22.59 0.64
CA ALA A 171 15.22 -21.50 -0.20
C ALA A 171 14.78 -21.99 -1.60
N GLU A 172 15.48 -22.97 -2.19
CA GLU A 172 15.15 -23.51 -3.51
C GLU A 172 13.76 -24.12 -3.53
N SER A 173 13.44 -24.93 -2.53
CA SER A 173 12.11 -25.54 -2.41
C SER A 173 11.01 -24.48 -2.18
N GLN A 174 11.28 -23.49 -1.34
CA GLN A 174 10.32 -22.40 -1.08
C GLN A 174 10.02 -21.61 -2.35
N LEU A 175 11.04 -21.25 -3.12
CA LEU A 175 10.85 -20.51 -4.37
C LEU A 175 10.11 -21.35 -5.41
N ASN A 176 10.49 -22.63 -5.59
CA ASN A 176 9.79 -23.51 -6.53
C ASN A 176 8.29 -23.60 -6.21
N HIS A 177 7.96 -23.85 -4.94
CA HIS A 177 6.56 -24.04 -4.55
C HIS A 177 5.77 -22.73 -4.56
N HIS A 178 6.37 -21.63 -4.14
CA HIS A 178 5.66 -20.35 -4.14
C HIS A 178 5.47 -19.80 -5.56
N LEU A 179 6.40 -20.05 -6.48
CA LEU A 179 6.22 -19.68 -7.88
C LEU A 179 5.21 -20.59 -8.57
N ALA A 180 5.39 -21.90 -8.49
CA ALA A 180 4.54 -22.83 -9.22
C ALA A 180 3.15 -22.97 -8.62
N VAL A 181 3.03 -23.09 -7.29
CA VAL A 181 1.76 -23.38 -6.62
C VAL A 181 1.07 -22.09 -6.18
N LEU A 182 1.75 -21.24 -5.40
CA LEU A 182 1.13 -20.03 -4.86
C LEU A 182 0.75 -19.05 -5.98
N PHE A 183 1.63 -18.79 -6.93
CA PHE A 183 1.35 -17.88 -8.04
C PHE A 183 0.79 -18.61 -9.26
N GLY A 184 1.46 -19.66 -9.73
CA GLY A 184 1.10 -20.31 -10.98
C GLY A 184 -0.22 -21.05 -10.93
N PHE A 185 -0.33 -22.03 -10.05
CA PHE A 185 -1.56 -22.82 -9.91
C PHE A 185 -2.75 -21.97 -9.47
N SER A 186 -2.55 -21.07 -8.51
CA SER A 186 -3.63 -20.20 -8.04
C SER A 186 -4.14 -19.26 -9.14
N SER A 187 -3.27 -18.76 -10.00
CA SER A 187 -3.65 -17.92 -11.13
C SER A 187 -4.48 -18.70 -12.15
N ILE A 188 -4.11 -19.95 -12.42
CA ILE A 188 -4.90 -20.83 -13.31
C ILE A 188 -6.24 -21.20 -12.64
N ALA A 189 -6.26 -21.46 -11.35
CA ALA A 189 -7.50 -21.72 -10.61
C ALA A 189 -8.44 -20.51 -10.68
N TRP A 190 -7.88 -19.31 -10.57
CA TRP A 190 -8.68 -18.09 -10.74
C TRP A 190 -9.23 -17.96 -12.16
N THR A 191 -8.43 -18.28 -13.18
CA THR A 191 -8.89 -18.37 -14.55
C THR A 191 -10.10 -19.31 -14.70
N GLY A 192 -10.03 -20.47 -14.04
CA GLY A 192 -11.15 -21.40 -14.01
C GLY A 192 -12.43 -20.78 -13.44
N HIS A 193 -12.30 -20.06 -12.33
CA HIS A 193 -13.44 -19.31 -11.78
C HIS A 193 -13.95 -18.26 -12.78
N LEU A 194 -13.07 -17.50 -13.41
CA LEU A 194 -13.48 -16.46 -14.36
C LEU A 194 -14.28 -17.04 -15.52
N ILE A 195 -13.79 -18.11 -16.16
CA ILE A 195 -14.48 -18.68 -17.33
C ILE A 195 -15.73 -19.47 -16.95
N HIS A 196 -15.78 -20.09 -15.79
CA HIS A 196 -16.92 -20.90 -15.36
C HIS A 196 -18.03 -20.08 -14.68
N VAL A 197 -17.70 -19.01 -13.98
CA VAL A 197 -18.63 -18.24 -13.15
C VAL A 197 -18.72 -16.76 -13.55
N ALA A 198 -17.62 -16.04 -13.50
CA ALA A 198 -17.65 -14.57 -13.65
C ALA A 198 -18.09 -14.13 -15.05
N ILE A 199 -17.52 -14.70 -16.09
CA ILE A 199 -17.88 -14.37 -17.47
C ILE A 199 -19.33 -14.77 -17.78
N PRO A 200 -19.80 -15.98 -17.46
CA PRO A 200 -21.22 -16.32 -17.62
C PRO A 200 -22.16 -15.36 -16.88
N GLU A 201 -21.87 -15.02 -15.63
CA GLU A 201 -22.70 -14.08 -14.86
C GLU A 201 -22.72 -12.69 -15.50
N SER A 202 -21.59 -12.23 -16.06
CA SER A 202 -21.54 -10.95 -16.81
C SER A 202 -22.41 -10.96 -18.08
N ARG A 203 -22.76 -12.13 -18.56
CA ARG A 203 -23.59 -12.37 -19.76
C ARG A 203 -25.01 -12.78 -19.43
N GLY A 204 -25.44 -12.65 -18.16
CA GLY A 204 -26.77 -12.97 -17.71
C GLY A 204 -27.05 -14.46 -17.54
N ILE A 205 -26.01 -15.29 -17.49
CA ILE A 205 -26.11 -16.74 -17.28
C ILE A 205 -25.72 -17.03 -15.84
N HIS A 206 -26.67 -17.45 -15.03
CA HIS A 206 -26.42 -17.81 -13.65
C HIS A 206 -25.68 -19.13 -13.53
N VAL A 207 -24.56 -19.12 -12.80
CA VAL A 207 -23.78 -20.31 -12.46
C VAL A 207 -23.60 -20.39 -10.95
N GLY A 208 -24.03 -21.51 -10.37
CA GLY A 208 -23.92 -21.77 -8.94
C GLY A 208 -23.47 -23.21 -8.68
N TRP A 209 -23.46 -23.62 -7.43
CA TRP A 209 -23.04 -24.95 -7.02
C TRP A 209 -23.93 -26.08 -7.58
N ASP A 210 -25.17 -25.77 -7.98
CA ASP A 210 -26.13 -26.71 -8.49
C ASP A 210 -26.02 -26.95 -9.99
N ASN A 211 -25.36 -26.06 -10.76
CA ASN A 211 -25.33 -26.18 -12.23
C ASN A 211 -23.96 -25.97 -12.87
N TRP A 212 -22.90 -25.70 -12.12
CA TRP A 212 -21.59 -25.39 -12.72
C TRP A 212 -21.00 -26.53 -13.54
N LEU A 213 -21.37 -27.78 -13.25
CA LEU A 213 -20.92 -28.93 -14.03
C LEU A 213 -21.64 -29.07 -15.38
N THR A 214 -22.80 -28.44 -15.54
CA THR A 214 -23.62 -28.55 -16.75
C THR A 214 -23.56 -27.31 -17.63
N VAL A 215 -23.14 -26.17 -17.09
CA VAL A 215 -22.95 -24.93 -17.85
C VAL A 215 -21.53 -24.93 -18.42
N MET A 216 -21.41 -25.07 -19.73
CA MET A 216 -20.11 -25.07 -20.40
C MET A 216 -19.57 -23.64 -20.55
N PRO A 217 -18.28 -23.40 -20.23
CA PRO A 217 -17.69 -22.09 -20.43
C PRO A 217 -17.65 -21.65 -21.91
N HIS A 218 -17.48 -22.61 -22.81
CA HIS A 218 -17.41 -22.37 -24.25
C HIS A 218 -18.27 -23.37 -25.01
N PRO A 219 -18.97 -22.98 -26.07
CA PRO A 219 -19.87 -23.87 -26.82
C PRO A 219 -19.19 -25.13 -27.38
N GLU A 220 -17.92 -25.02 -27.76
CA GLU A 220 -17.14 -26.14 -28.28
C GLU A 220 -16.42 -26.96 -27.20
N GLY A 221 -16.60 -26.61 -25.94
CA GLY A 221 -15.97 -27.30 -24.82
C GLY A 221 -14.45 -27.33 -24.92
N LEU A 222 -13.86 -28.50 -24.68
CA LEU A 222 -12.41 -28.70 -24.70
C LEU A 222 -11.86 -29.09 -26.08
N THR A 223 -12.71 -29.22 -27.09
CA THR A 223 -12.27 -29.60 -28.45
C THR A 223 -11.22 -28.64 -29.02
N PRO A 224 -11.40 -27.30 -28.95
CA PRO A 224 -10.35 -26.40 -29.44
C PRO A 224 -9.02 -26.52 -28.67
N PHE A 225 -9.07 -26.82 -27.39
CA PHE A 225 -7.86 -26.97 -26.60
C PHE A 225 -7.03 -28.19 -27.04
N PHE A 226 -7.68 -29.36 -27.15
CA PHE A 226 -6.98 -30.60 -27.49
C PHE A 226 -6.65 -30.70 -28.98
N SER A 227 -7.33 -29.96 -29.84
CA SER A 227 -7.03 -29.93 -31.28
C SER A 227 -6.00 -28.86 -31.65
N GLY A 228 -5.52 -28.06 -30.68
CA GLY A 228 -4.60 -26.95 -30.95
C GLY A 228 -5.23 -25.75 -31.62
N ASN A 229 -6.54 -25.71 -31.71
CA ASN A 229 -7.31 -24.59 -32.28
C ASN A 229 -7.70 -23.56 -31.20
N TRP A 230 -6.71 -23.04 -30.48
CA TRP A 230 -6.92 -22.14 -29.34
C TRP A 230 -7.56 -20.81 -29.74
N GLY A 231 -7.36 -20.36 -30.99
CA GLY A 231 -7.99 -19.16 -31.49
C GLY A 231 -9.54 -19.18 -31.48
N ALA A 232 -10.12 -20.38 -31.45
CA ALA A 232 -11.56 -20.53 -31.34
C ALA A 232 -12.13 -19.94 -30.02
N TYR A 233 -11.32 -19.96 -28.96
CA TYR A 233 -11.71 -19.39 -27.68
C TYR A 233 -11.79 -17.86 -27.66
N ALA A 234 -11.19 -17.19 -28.63
CA ALA A 234 -11.21 -15.74 -28.78
C ALA A 234 -12.29 -15.25 -29.75
N GLN A 235 -12.93 -16.15 -30.49
CA GLN A 235 -13.96 -15.81 -31.48
C GLN A 235 -15.24 -15.39 -30.79
N ASN A 236 -15.97 -14.45 -31.45
CA ASN A 236 -17.23 -13.92 -30.96
C ASN A 236 -17.14 -13.31 -29.57
N PRO A 237 -16.30 -12.28 -29.36
CA PRO A 237 -16.26 -11.56 -28.09
C PRO A 237 -17.56 -10.78 -27.85
N ASP A 238 -17.74 -10.31 -26.63
CA ASP A 238 -18.86 -9.42 -26.31
C ASP A 238 -18.84 -8.19 -27.23
N SER A 239 -19.99 -7.75 -27.67
CA SER A 239 -20.09 -6.58 -28.53
C SER A 239 -19.89 -5.28 -27.75
N LEU A 240 -19.64 -4.18 -28.47
CA LEU A 240 -19.54 -2.85 -27.85
C LEU A 240 -20.85 -2.35 -27.25
N ASP A 241 -21.97 -2.95 -27.65
CA ASP A 241 -23.31 -2.65 -27.13
C ASP A 241 -23.71 -3.60 -25.98
N ALA A 242 -22.80 -4.42 -25.51
CA ALA A 242 -23.07 -5.37 -24.43
C ALA A 242 -23.43 -4.64 -23.13
N VAL A 243 -24.47 -5.13 -22.47
CA VAL A 243 -24.90 -4.66 -21.16
C VAL A 243 -24.47 -5.67 -20.12
N PHE A 244 -23.60 -5.24 -19.21
CA PHE A 244 -23.01 -6.10 -18.18
C PHE A 244 -24.10 -6.73 -17.30
N GLY A 245 -24.00 -8.04 -17.10
CA GLY A 245 -24.97 -8.78 -16.30
C GLY A 245 -26.21 -9.23 -17.06
N THR A 246 -26.28 -8.99 -18.37
CA THR A 246 -27.42 -9.36 -19.23
C THR A 246 -26.95 -10.11 -20.46
N THR A 247 -27.90 -10.72 -21.16
CA THR A 247 -27.66 -11.43 -22.44
C THR A 247 -27.49 -10.48 -23.63
N GLN A 248 -27.79 -9.20 -23.46
CA GLN A 248 -27.74 -8.23 -24.54
C GLN A 248 -26.29 -8.02 -25.00
N GLY A 249 -26.01 -8.31 -26.26
CA GLY A 249 -24.69 -8.14 -26.85
C GLY A 249 -23.63 -9.14 -26.36
N ALA A 250 -24.04 -10.16 -25.62
CA ALA A 250 -23.12 -11.15 -25.08
C ALA A 250 -22.51 -12.01 -26.19
N GLY A 251 -21.21 -12.29 -26.06
CA GLY A 251 -20.51 -13.20 -26.94
C GLY A 251 -20.31 -14.58 -26.34
N THR A 252 -19.39 -15.33 -26.93
CA THR A 252 -19.02 -16.69 -26.47
C THR A 252 -17.51 -16.84 -26.18
N ALA A 253 -16.69 -15.86 -26.55
CA ALA A 253 -15.27 -15.89 -26.28
C ALA A 253 -14.99 -15.97 -24.78
N ILE A 254 -13.94 -16.72 -24.40
CA ILE A 254 -13.50 -16.83 -23.00
C ILE A 254 -12.11 -16.23 -22.79
N PHE A 255 -11.28 -16.18 -23.81
CA PHE A 255 -9.96 -15.60 -23.78
C PHE A 255 -9.78 -14.64 -24.93
N THR A 256 -9.44 -13.40 -24.65
CA THR A 256 -9.24 -12.38 -25.69
C THR A 256 -8.01 -11.53 -25.38
N PHE A 257 -7.68 -10.66 -26.28
CA PHE A 257 -6.71 -9.60 -26.08
C PHE A 257 -7.23 -8.33 -26.75
N LEU A 258 -8.42 -7.90 -26.27
CA LEU A 258 -9.14 -6.77 -26.86
C LEU A 258 -8.48 -5.43 -26.54
N GLY A 259 -7.95 -5.29 -25.33
CA GLY A 259 -7.50 -4.00 -24.82
C GLY A 259 -8.68 -3.07 -24.52
N GLY A 260 -8.38 -1.91 -23.95
CA GLY A 260 -9.41 -0.94 -23.60
C GLY A 260 -10.34 -1.39 -22.49
N LEU A 261 -11.51 -0.76 -22.42
CA LEU A 261 -12.52 -0.99 -21.38
C LEU A 261 -13.84 -1.40 -22.01
N HIS A 262 -14.59 -2.22 -21.31
CA HIS A 262 -15.98 -2.55 -21.62
C HIS A 262 -16.81 -1.24 -21.58
N PRO A 263 -17.47 -0.83 -22.67
CA PRO A 263 -18.04 0.52 -22.76
C PRO A 263 -19.08 0.85 -21.71
N GLN A 264 -19.94 -0.10 -21.33
CA GLN A 264 -21.00 0.18 -20.37
C GLN A 264 -20.49 0.16 -18.92
N SER A 265 -19.74 -0.86 -18.53
CA SER A 265 -19.24 -0.99 -17.16
C SER A 265 -17.98 -0.16 -16.89
N GLU A 266 -17.33 0.32 -17.93
CA GLU A 266 -16.08 1.08 -17.86
C GLU A 266 -14.98 0.36 -17.06
N SER A 267 -14.92 -0.96 -17.25
CA SER A 267 -13.93 -1.83 -16.59
C SER A 267 -13.22 -2.67 -17.65
N LEU A 268 -12.08 -3.23 -17.27
CA LEU A 268 -11.34 -4.16 -18.11
C LEU A 268 -12.25 -5.33 -18.53
N TRP A 269 -12.06 -5.82 -19.76
CA TRP A 269 -12.78 -6.99 -20.24
C TRP A 269 -12.43 -8.22 -19.40
N LEU A 270 -13.43 -8.93 -18.89
CA LEU A 270 -13.21 -10.16 -18.12
C LEU A 270 -12.49 -11.23 -18.94
N THR A 271 -12.72 -11.28 -20.25
CA THR A 271 -12.02 -12.19 -21.16
C THR A 271 -10.54 -11.86 -21.29
N ASP A 272 -10.17 -10.59 -21.24
CA ASP A 272 -8.76 -10.17 -21.17
C ASP A 272 -8.14 -10.54 -19.83
N ILE A 273 -8.85 -10.34 -18.73
CA ILE A 273 -8.40 -10.70 -17.37
C ILE A 273 -8.19 -12.22 -17.27
N ALA A 274 -9.12 -13.01 -17.81
CA ALA A 274 -9.00 -14.47 -17.83
C ALA A 274 -7.77 -14.94 -18.60
N HIS A 275 -7.53 -14.37 -19.79
CA HIS A 275 -6.34 -14.70 -20.59
C HIS A 275 -5.05 -14.28 -19.90
N HIS A 276 -5.05 -13.11 -19.24
CA HIS A 276 -3.91 -12.65 -18.43
C HIS A 276 -3.55 -13.67 -17.35
N HIS A 277 -4.53 -14.07 -16.53
CA HIS A 277 -4.26 -14.99 -15.41
C HIS A 277 -3.87 -16.39 -15.89
N LEU A 278 -4.43 -16.84 -17.01
CA LEU A 278 -4.00 -18.09 -17.63
C LEU A 278 -2.54 -18.01 -18.08
N ALA A 279 -2.19 -16.98 -18.82
CA ALA A 279 -0.86 -16.84 -19.41
C ALA A 279 0.23 -16.69 -18.32
N ILE A 280 0.02 -15.79 -17.36
CA ILE A 280 0.99 -15.63 -16.27
C ILE A 280 1.06 -16.88 -15.38
N GLY A 281 -0.06 -17.58 -15.19
CA GLY A 281 -0.08 -18.84 -14.42
C GLY A 281 0.83 -19.91 -15.02
N VAL A 282 0.76 -20.09 -16.34
CA VAL A 282 1.64 -21.03 -17.05
C VAL A 282 3.11 -20.62 -16.90
N VAL A 283 3.43 -19.34 -17.08
CA VAL A 283 4.80 -18.83 -16.92
C VAL A 283 5.33 -19.09 -15.51
N PHE A 284 4.54 -18.84 -14.49
CA PHE A 284 4.93 -19.08 -13.10
C PHE A 284 5.13 -20.57 -12.79
N ILE A 285 4.28 -21.44 -13.33
CA ILE A 285 4.46 -22.90 -13.15
C ILE A 285 5.82 -23.33 -13.76
N ILE A 286 6.13 -22.85 -14.95
CA ILE A 286 7.43 -23.14 -15.57
C ILE A 286 8.57 -22.59 -14.73
N ALA A 287 8.47 -21.33 -14.30
CA ALA A 287 9.49 -20.69 -13.46
C ALA A 287 9.69 -21.42 -12.12
N GLY A 288 8.65 -22.04 -11.57
CA GLY A 288 8.72 -22.81 -10.33
C GLY A 288 9.48 -24.14 -10.46
N HIS A 289 9.98 -24.47 -11.63
CA HIS A 289 10.84 -25.65 -11.86
C HIS A 289 12.31 -25.28 -12.00
N MET A 290 12.69 -24.05 -11.70
CA MET A 290 14.05 -23.57 -11.93
C MET A 290 15.08 -24.14 -10.95
N TYR A 291 14.70 -24.33 -9.67
CA TYR A 291 15.67 -24.60 -8.60
C TYR A 291 15.78 -26.07 -8.25
N ARG A 292 17.00 -26.49 -7.89
CA ARG A 292 17.29 -27.88 -7.51
C ARG A 292 16.82 -28.15 -6.07
N THR A 293 16.00 -29.17 -5.93
CA THR A 293 15.56 -29.73 -4.64
C THR A 293 16.05 -31.15 -4.44
N ASN A 294 15.18 -32.16 -4.51
CA ASN A 294 15.51 -33.55 -4.24
C ASN A 294 15.73 -34.41 -5.51
N PHE A 295 15.55 -33.81 -6.69
CA PHE A 295 15.49 -34.57 -7.95
C PHE A 295 16.78 -34.46 -8.80
N GLY A 296 17.80 -33.79 -8.30
CA GLY A 296 19.10 -33.68 -8.97
C GLY A 296 19.18 -32.67 -10.10
N ILE A 297 18.06 -32.20 -10.63
CA ILE A 297 18.00 -31.20 -11.71
C ILE A 297 17.63 -29.84 -11.14
N GLY A 298 18.03 -28.79 -11.83
CA GLY A 298 17.72 -27.42 -11.44
C GLY A 298 18.96 -26.66 -10.97
N HIS A 299 18.74 -25.37 -10.63
CA HIS A 299 19.80 -24.46 -10.21
C HIS A 299 19.91 -24.38 -8.68
N SER A 300 21.14 -24.23 -8.22
CA SER A 300 21.41 -23.85 -6.82
C SER A 300 21.48 -22.33 -6.72
N LEU A 301 20.75 -21.75 -5.82
CA LEU A 301 20.79 -20.29 -5.59
C LEU A 301 22.19 -19.82 -5.22
N LYS A 302 22.87 -20.59 -4.35
CA LYS A 302 24.24 -20.27 -3.97
C LYS A 302 25.18 -20.26 -5.18
N GLU A 303 25.07 -21.25 -6.05
CA GLU A 303 25.89 -21.32 -7.26
C GLU A 303 25.58 -20.17 -8.23
N ILE A 304 24.31 -19.80 -8.39
CA ILE A 304 23.91 -18.67 -9.22
C ILE A 304 24.55 -17.38 -8.71
N VAL A 305 24.39 -17.11 -7.41
CA VAL A 305 24.89 -15.88 -6.80
C VAL A 305 26.41 -15.80 -6.89
N GLU A 306 27.11 -16.89 -6.56
CA GLU A 306 28.58 -16.94 -6.53
C GLU A 306 29.21 -16.99 -7.93
N ALA A 307 28.45 -17.38 -8.94
CA ALA A 307 28.92 -17.35 -10.32
C ALA A 307 29.05 -15.96 -10.92
N HIS A 308 28.38 -14.99 -10.34
CA HIS A 308 28.35 -13.61 -10.85
C HIS A 308 29.49 -12.77 -10.25
N ASN A 309 30.71 -13.18 -10.56
CA ASN A 309 31.92 -12.50 -10.13
C ASN A 309 32.71 -12.05 -11.37
N THR A 310 33.12 -10.79 -11.40
CA THR A 310 34.10 -10.29 -12.39
C THR A 310 35.47 -10.28 -11.74
N SER A 311 36.40 -11.10 -12.25
CA SER A 311 37.73 -11.28 -11.68
C SER A 311 38.78 -10.31 -12.22
N HIS A 312 38.44 -9.48 -13.22
CA HIS A 312 39.40 -8.58 -13.84
C HIS A 312 39.00 -7.12 -13.59
N PRO A 313 39.95 -6.25 -13.20
CA PRO A 313 39.73 -4.81 -13.20
C PRO A 313 39.51 -4.37 -14.65
N LYS A 314 38.23 -4.08 -15.00
CA LYS A 314 37.90 -3.68 -16.37
C LYS A 314 38.40 -2.28 -16.69
N ASP A 315 38.59 -1.42 -15.70
CA ASP A 315 39.16 -0.09 -15.87
C ASP A 315 39.75 0.42 -14.54
N PRO A 316 41.07 0.14 -14.30
CA PRO A 316 41.73 0.60 -13.06
C PRO A 316 41.74 2.15 -12.92
N HIS A 317 41.71 2.88 -14.03
CA HIS A 317 41.73 4.34 -14.02
C HIS A 317 40.37 4.92 -13.56
N LYS A 318 39.28 4.18 -13.70
CA LYS A 318 37.97 4.56 -13.23
C LYS A 318 37.61 3.94 -11.87
N GLY A 319 38.55 3.28 -11.22
CA GLY A 319 38.32 2.65 -9.92
C GLY A 319 37.49 1.37 -10.00
N TYR A 320 37.35 0.73 -11.16
CA TYR A 320 36.54 -0.46 -11.34
C TYR A 320 37.38 -1.71 -11.11
N PHE A 321 37.25 -2.31 -9.92
CA PHE A 321 38.10 -3.43 -9.48
C PHE A 321 37.39 -4.81 -9.51
N GLY A 322 36.27 -4.89 -10.20
CA GLY A 322 35.49 -6.12 -10.27
C GLY A 322 34.36 -6.13 -9.26
N ILE A 323 33.41 -7.03 -9.50
CA ILE A 323 32.18 -7.19 -8.68
C ILE A 323 32.18 -8.61 -8.16
N LYS A 324 31.95 -8.78 -6.84
CA LYS A 324 31.90 -10.08 -6.20
C LYS A 324 30.58 -10.25 -5.44
N HIS A 325 29.97 -11.43 -5.59
CA HIS A 325 28.73 -11.79 -4.92
C HIS A 325 28.94 -12.91 -3.89
N ASN A 326 30.19 -13.23 -3.56
CA ASN A 326 30.51 -14.28 -2.60
C ASN A 326 29.97 -13.92 -1.21
N GLY A 327 29.39 -14.90 -0.54
CA GLY A 327 28.85 -14.75 0.81
C GLY A 327 27.45 -14.14 0.87
N LEU A 328 26.89 -13.69 -0.25
CA LEU A 328 25.56 -13.08 -0.25
C LEU A 328 24.43 -14.11 -0.05
N PHE A 329 24.59 -15.35 -0.53
CA PHE A 329 23.57 -16.36 -0.29
C PHE A 329 23.38 -16.59 1.21
N GLU A 330 24.47 -16.80 1.94
CA GLU A 330 24.44 -17.00 3.38
C GLU A 330 23.93 -15.76 4.11
N THR A 331 24.36 -14.59 3.67
CA THR A 331 23.93 -13.30 4.27
C THR A 331 22.42 -13.13 4.17
N VAL A 332 21.83 -13.40 3.02
CA VAL A 332 20.37 -13.29 2.83
C VAL A 332 19.65 -14.44 3.54
N ASN A 333 20.11 -15.68 3.34
CA ASN A 333 19.40 -16.85 3.86
C ASN A 333 19.44 -16.95 5.39
N ASN A 334 20.42 -16.32 6.03
CA ASN A 334 20.56 -16.31 7.49
C ASN A 334 20.00 -15.04 8.15
N SER A 335 19.48 -14.10 7.38
CA SER A 335 18.91 -12.87 7.93
C SER A 335 17.43 -12.72 7.57
N LEU A 336 16.58 -12.87 8.55
CA LEU A 336 15.14 -12.62 8.41
C LEU A 336 14.86 -11.14 8.15
N HIS A 337 15.65 -10.23 8.72
CA HIS A 337 15.49 -8.80 8.48
C HIS A 337 15.80 -8.41 7.04
N PHE A 338 16.83 -9.01 6.43
CA PHE A 338 17.13 -8.78 5.03
C PHE A 338 15.98 -9.24 4.13
N GLN A 339 15.48 -10.45 4.38
CA GLN A 339 14.36 -11.02 3.63
C GLN A 339 13.07 -10.20 3.81
N LEU A 340 12.80 -9.79 5.04
CA LEU A 340 11.63 -8.94 5.34
C LEU A 340 11.75 -7.58 4.65
N GLY A 341 12.94 -6.99 4.64
CA GLY A 341 13.21 -5.74 3.92
C GLY A 341 12.89 -5.87 2.42
N LEU A 342 13.32 -6.95 1.79
CA LEU A 342 13.04 -7.23 0.38
C LEU A 342 11.52 -7.43 0.13
N ALA A 343 10.86 -8.19 1.01
CA ALA A 343 9.43 -8.44 0.90
C ALA A 343 8.61 -7.14 1.04
N LEU A 344 8.94 -6.33 2.03
CA LEU A 344 8.28 -5.04 2.26
C LEU A 344 8.49 -4.07 1.09
N ALA A 345 9.69 -4.00 0.53
CA ALA A 345 9.99 -3.17 -0.64
C ALA A 345 9.17 -3.63 -1.86
N SER A 346 9.15 -4.93 -2.13
CA SER A 346 8.38 -5.50 -3.24
C SER A 346 6.89 -5.26 -3.08
N LEU A 347 6.35 -5.48 -1.89
CA LEU A 347 4.94 -5.24 -1.60
C LEU A 347 4.61 -3.74 -1.60
N GLY A 348 5.53 -2.88 -1.18
CA GLY A 348 5.35 -1.44 -1.24
C GLY A 348 5.20 -0.94 -2.68
N VAL A 349 6.07 -1.39 -3.57
CA VAL A 349 5.98 -1.08 -5.01
C VAL A 349 4.68 -1.65 -5.59
N ALA A 350 4.34 -2.89 -5.28
CA ALA A 350 3.11 -3.52 -5.76
C ALA A 350 1.86 -2.76 -5.28
N CYS A 351 1.85 -2.30 -4.04
CA CYS A 351 0.73 -1.56 -3.46
C CYS A 351 0.55 -0.18 -4.13
N SER A 352 1.64 0.52 -4.40
CA SER A 352 1.60 1.78 -5.17
C SER A 352 1.12 1.53 -6.60
N LEU A 353 1.58 0.46 -7.23
CA LEU A 353 1.13 0.06 -8.56
C LEU A 353 -0.37 -0.25 -8.57
N VAL A 354 -0.88 -0.94 -7.55
CA VAL A 354 -2.32 -1.17 -7.38
C VAL A 354 -3.09 0.14 -7.34
N ALA A 355 -2.62 1.12 -6.56
CA ALA A 355 -3.26 2.44 -6.49
C ALA A 355 -3.34 3.09 -7.88
N GLN A 356 -2.23 3.11 -8.63
CA GLN A 356 -2.17 3.69 -9.97
C GLN A 356 -3.07 2.93 -10.96
N HIS A 357 -3.01 1.61 -10.97
CA HIS A 357 -3.74 0.80 -11.95
C HIS A 357 -5.22 0.70 -11.63
N MET A 358 -5.64 0.67 -10.38
CA MET A 358 -7.06 0.71 -10.04
C MET A 358 -7.73 2.02 -10.48
N GLY A 359 -6.97 3.13 -10.47
CA GLY A 359 -7.46 4.41 -10.98
C GLY A 359 -7.49 4.47 -12.49
N ALA A 360 -6.39 4.07 -13.15
CA ALA A 360 -6.21 4.23 -14.59
C ALA A 360 -6.84 3.10 -15.42
N LEU A 361 -6.90 1.88 -14.90
CA LEU A 361 -7.40 0.68 -15.58
C LEU A 361 -8.39 -0.04 -14.65
N PRO A 362 -9.60 0.50 -14.46
CA PRO A 362 -10.58 -0.08 -13.54
C PRO A 362 -10.85 -1.55 -13.87
N SER A 363 -10.61 -2.44 -12.92
CA SER A 363 -10.80 -3.88 -13.11
C SER A 363 -12.16 -4.38 -12.64
N TYR A 364 -12.94 -3.53 -11.95
CA TYR A 364 -14.24 -3.91 -11.41
C TYR A 364 -15.36 -3.06 -12.06
N ALA A 365 -16.44 -3.74 -12.41
CA ALA A 365 -17.58 -3.12 -13.09
C ALA A 365 -18.14 -1.93 -12.30
N PHE A 366 -18.34 -0.82 -12.99
CA PHE A 366 -18.94 0.42 -12.47
C PHE A 366 -18.14 1.17 -11.40
N ILE A 367 -16.95 0.70 -11.01
CA ILE A 367 -16.13 1.37 -9.99
C ILE A 367 -15.58 2.71 -10.49
N ALA A 368 -15.36 2.85 -11.80
CA ALA A 368 -14.82 4.07 -12.41
C ALA A 368 -15.69 5.30 -12.17
N ARG A 369 -16.99 5.12 -12.04
CA ARG A 369 -17.97 6.19 -11.80
C ARG A 369 -18.29 6.40 -10.31
N ASP A 370 -17.81 5.54 -9.46
CA ASP A 370 -17.91 5.75 -8.00
C ASP A 370 -16.68 6.54 -7.53
N TYR A 371 -16.78 7.86 -7.65
CA TYR A 371 -15.63 8.76 -7.46
C TYR A 371 -15.09 8.75 -6.05
N THR A 372 -15.95 8.65 -5.06
CA THR A 372 -15.52 8.58 -3.65
C THR A 372 -14.77 7.28 -3.37
N THR A 373 -15.24 6.16 -3.91
CA THR A 373 -14.55 4.86 -3.81
C THR A 373 -13.19 4.91 -4.50
N GLN A 374 -13.12 5.50 -5.70
CA GLN A 374 -11.84 5.68 -6.41
C GLN A 374 -10.85 6.50 -5.59
N SER A 375 -11.30 7.62 -5.05
CA SER A 375 -10.46 8.49 -4.20
C SER A 375 -10.00 7.78 -2.94
N ALA A 376 -10.89 7.05 -2.29
CA ALA A 376 -10.57 6.29 -1.07
C ALA A 376 -9.55 5.19 -1.33
N LEU A 377 -9.75 4.40 -2.40
CA LEU A 377 -8.85 3.31 -2.74
C LEU A 377 -7.46 3.81 -3.15
N TYR A 378 -7.39 4.86 -3.97
CA TYR A 378 -6.10 5.43 -4.36
C TYR A 378 -5.32 5.94 -3.13
N THR A 379 -5.97 6.75 -2.31
CA THR A 379 -5.35 7.32 -1.11
C THR A 379 -4.91 6.22 -0.15
N HIS A 380 -5.78 5.24 0.12
CA HIS A 380 -5.47 4.12 1.00
C HIS A 380 -4.23 3.34 0.53
N HIS A 381 -4.22 2.92 -0.74
CA HIS A 381 -3.13 2.08 -1.25
C HIS A 381 -1.81 2.84 -1.34
N GLN A 382 -1.82 4.14 -1.63
CA GLN A 382 -0.60 4.95 -1.59
C GLN A 382 -0.07 5.09 -0.15
N TYR A 383 -0.93 5.32 0.83
CA TYR A 383 -0.50 5.39 2.23
C TYR A 383 0.08 4.06 2.73
N ILE A 384 -0.57 2.94 2.41
CA ILE A 384 -0.05 1.61 2.77
C ILE A 384 1.31 1.35 2.08
N ALA A 385 1.45 1.73 0.81
CA ALA A 385 2.73 1.61 0.10
C ALA A 385 3.85 2.39 0.80
N MET A 386 3.55 3.59 1.28
CA MET A 386 4.51 4.41 2.03
C MET A 386 4.96 3.71 3.30
N PHE A 387 4.04 3.18 4.12
CA PHE A 387 4.40 2.44 5.33
C PHE A 387 5.25 1.21 5.03
N LEU A 388 4.91 0.47 3.98
CA LEU A 388 5.67 -0.72 3.55
C LEU A 388 7.09 -0.35 3.12
N MET A 389 7.26 0.73 2.35
CA MET A 389 8.58 1.18 1.91
C MET A 389 9.44 1.67 3.06
N VAL A 390 8.89 2.44 3.98
CA VAL A 390 9.62 2.86 5.20
C VAL A 390 10.04 1.64 6.02
N GLY A 391 9.15 0.68 6.20
CA GLY A 391 9.45 -0.58 6.87
C GLY A 391 10.57 -1.37 6.20
N ALA A 392 10.60 -1.36 4.87
CA ALA A 392 11.65 -2.04 4.09
C ALA A 392 13.04 -1.49 4.44
N PHE A 393 13.21 -0.18 4.42
CA PHE A 393 14.48 0.47 4.76
C PHE A 393 14.81 0.30 6.25
N SER A 394 13.82 0.34 7.13
CA SER A 394 14.03 0.12 8.56
C SER A 394 14.58 -1.28 8.85
N HIS A 395 14.01 -2.31 8.21
CA HIS A 395 14.52 -3.67 8.34
C HIS A 395 15.87 -3.87 7.66
N GLY A 396 16.16 -3.11 6.60
CA GLY A 396 17.50 -3.02 6.06
C GLY A 396 18.52 -2.49 7.06
N ALA A 397 18.16 -1.45 7.81
CA ALA A 397 18.99 -0.90 8.88
C ALA A 397 19.16 -1.89 10.04
N ILE A 398 18.09 -2.60 10.43
CA ILE A 398 18.15 -3.63 11.47
C ILE A 398 19.08 -4.77 11.05
N PHE A 399 19.04 -5.16 9.77
CA PHE A 399 19.99 -6.12 9.23
C PHE A 399 21.44 -5.69 9.47
N PHE A 400 21.77 -4.44 9.16
CA PHE A 400 23.14 -3.95 9.37
C PHE A 400 23.55 -3.90 10.86
N VAL A 401 22.60 -3.67 11.76
CA VAL A 401 22.87 -3.66 13.20
C VAL A 401 23.00 -5.07 13.76
N ARG A 402 22.10 -5.98 13.38
CA ARG A 402 21.96 -7.29 14.04
C ARG A 402 22.58 -8.45 13.27
N ASP A 403 22.53 -8.44 11.93
CA ASP A 403 22.76 -9.63 11.11
C ASP A 403 23.93 -9.51 10.15
N TYR A 404 24.48 -8.31 9.92
CA TYR A 404 25.61 -8.13 9.00
C TYR A 404 26.89 -8.71 9.60
N ASP A 405 27.50 -9.67 8.88
CA ASP A 405 28.78 -10.26 9.25
C ASP A 405 29.87 -9.83 8.24
N PRO A 406 30.84 -8.99 8.69
CA PRO A 406 31.93 -8.56 7.81
C PRO A 406 32.79 -9.73 7.27
N GLU A 407 32.88 -10.82 8.00
CA GLU A 407 33.69 -11.98 7.57
C GLU A 407 33.06 -12.71 6.38
N LEU A 408 31.73 -12.80 6.32
CA LEU A 408 31.02 -13.35 5.18
C LEU A 408 31.03 -12.42 3.96
N ASN A 409 31.24 -11.13 4.18
CA ASN A 409 31.09 -10.08 3.18
C ASN A 409 32.42 -9.40 2.86
N LYS A 410 33.49 -10.19 2.72
CA LYS A 410 34.80 -9.66 2.36
C LYS A 410 34.85 -9.23 0.89
N ASP A 411 35.01 -7.95 0.67
CA ASP A 411 35.20 -7.36 -0.66
C ASP A 411 34.10 -7.73 -1.68
N ASN A 412 32.91 -8.03 -1.21
CA ASN A 412 31.74 -8.24 -2.06
C ASN A 412 30.99 -6.93 -2.29
N VAL A 413 29.89 -6.98 -3.06
CA VAL A 413 29.12 -5.78 -3.41
C VAL A 413 28.59 -5.07 -2.18
N LEU A 414 28.19 -5.80 -1.14
CA LEU A 414 27.65 -5.21 0.09
C LEU A 414 28.74 -4.48 0.89
N ALA A 415 29.91 -5.08 1.05
CA ALA A 415 31.05 -4.43 1.69
C ALA A 415 31.51 -3.19 0.93
N ARG A 416 31.47 -3.23 -0.41
CA ARG A 416 31.83 -2.08 -1.26
C ARG A 416 30.82 -0.93 -1.12
N ILE A 417 29.55 -1.20 -1.05
CA ILE A 417 28.53 -0.19 -0.76
C ILE A 417 28.82 0.50 0.57
N LEU A 418 29.11 -0.26 1.61
CA LEU A 418 29.47 0.30 2.91
C LEU A 418 30.77 1.13 2.85
N SER A 419 31.75 0.70 2.08
CA SER A 419 33.03 1.40 1.95
C SER A 419 32.91 2.74 1.20
N THR A 420 31.85 2.94 0.44
CA THR A 420 31.61 4.17 -0.33
C THR A 420 30.33 4.90 0.14
N LYS A 421 29.90 4.65 1.36
CA LYS A 421 28.65 5.22 1.88
C LYS A 421 28.63 6.76 1.86
N GLU A 422 29.76 7.40 2.13
CA GLU A 422 29.83 8.86 2.11
C GLU A 422 29.56 9.41 0.71
N ALA A 423 30.05 8.75 -0.33
CA ALA A 423 29.78 9.14 -1.71
C ALA A 423 28.29 8.97 -2.06
N LEU A 424 27.70 7.86 -1.65
CA LEU A 424 26.26 7.60 -1.91
C LEU A 424 25.38 8.63 -1.20
N ILE A 425 25.62 8.88 0.07
CA ILE A 425 24.83 9.83 0.87
C ILE A 425 25.02 11.25 0.35
N SER A 426 26.25 11.65 0.00
CA SER A 426 26.53 12.99 -0.51
C SER A 426 25.88 13.25 -1.87
N HIS A 427 25.91 12.28 -2.77
CA HIS A 427 25.24 12.40 -4.06
C HIS A 427 23.71 12.51 -3.89
N LEU A 428 23.15 11.71 -3.00
CA LEU A 428 21.72 11.77 -2.70
C LEU A 428 21.34 13.10 -2.03
N SER A 429 22.20 13.62 -1.17
CA SER A 429 22.03 14.98 -0.59
C SER A 429 22.06 16.06 -1.66
N TRP A 430 22.96 15.96 -2.62
CA TRP A 430 23.04 16.92 -3.72
C TRP A 430 21.77 16.94 -4.56
N VAL A 431 21.27 15.76 -4.95
CA VAL A 431 20.06 15.70 -5.77
C VAL A 431 18.83 16.18 -5.02
N THR A 432 18.77 15.91 -3.71
CA THR A 432 17.71 16.41 -2.83
C THR A 432 17.73 17.93 -2.77
N MET A 433 18.89 18.53 -2.59
CA MET A 433 19.03 19.98 -2.58
C MET A 433 18.72 20.60 -3.96
N LEU A 434 19.18 19.98 -5.03
CA LEU A 434 18.85 20.43 -6.38
C LEU A 434 17.35 20.48 -6.62
N LEU A 435 16.68 19.38 -6.30
CA LEU A 435 15.22 19.28 -6.46
C LEU A 435 14.48 20.27 -5.56
N GLY A 436 14.94 20.43 -4.32
CA GLY A 436 14.32 21.34 -3.36
C GLY A 436 14.40 22.79 -3.82
N PHE A 437 15.59 23.26 -4.17
CA PHE A 437 15.78 24.66 -4.62
C PHE A 437 15.03 24.94 -5.92
N HIS A 438 15.12 24.05 -6.90
CA HIS A 438 14.49 24.31 -8.21
C HIS A 438 12.98 24.16 -8.17
N THR A 439 12.45 23.15 -7.48
CA THR A 439 10.99 22.96 -7.39
C THR A 439 10.35 24.06 -6.56
N LEU A 440 10.85 24.29 -5.34
CA LEU A 440 10.32 25.35 -4.49
C LEU A 440 10.52 26.72 -5.12
N GLY A 441 11.69 26.97 -5.72
CA GLY A 441 12.00 28.23 -6.37
C GLY A 441 11.03 28.56 -7.51
N ILE A 442 10.68 27.56 -8.33
CA ILE A 442 9.71 27.75 -9.42
C ILE A 442 8.31 28.02 -8.87
N TYR A 443 7.85 27.26 -7.85
CA TYR A 443 6.56 27.54 -7.21
C TYR A 443 6.50 28.94 -6.61
N VAL A 444 7.55 29.37 -5.89
CA VAL A 444 7.61 30.69 -5.28
C VAL A 444 7.67 31.79 -6.36
N HIS A 445 8.45 31.60 -7.42
CA HIS A 445 8.46 32.52 -8.56
C HIS A 445 7.04 32.69 -9.12
N ASN A 446 6.34 31.58 -9.34
CA ASN A 446 4.99 31.63 -9.89
C ASN A 446 4.01 32.32 -8.93
N ASP A 447 4.10 32.06 -7.64
CA ASP A 447 3.28 32.74 -6.64
C ASP A 447 3.54 34.27 -6.66
N VAL A 448 4.81 34.69 -6.74
CA VAL A 448 5.18 36.10 -6.75
C VAL A 448 4.62 36.81 -7.98
N VAL A 449 4.82 36.23 -9.17
CA VAL A 449 4.38 36.90 -10.41
C VAL A 449 2.85 36.90 -10.54
N VAL A 450 2.16 35.87 -10.06
CA VAL A 450 0.71 35.87 -10.00
C VAL A 450 0.21 36.90 -9.00
N ALA A 451 0.85 37.02 -7.82
CA ALA A 451 0.52 38.02 -6.81
C ALA A 451 0.74 39.45 -7.33
N PHE A 452 1.71 39.66 -8.21
CA PHE A 452 1.98 40.95 -8.82
C PHE A 452 1.06 41.27 -10.01
N GLY A 453 0.12 40.39 -10.33
CA GLY A 453 -0.79 40.58 -11.46
C GLY A 453 -0.16 40.27 -12.83
N THR A 454 0.90 39.50 -12.84
CA THR A 454 1.64 39.16 -14.08
C THR A 454 1.74 37.63 -14.28
N PRO A 455 0.61 36.91 -14.38
CA PRO A 455 0.62 35.46 -14.50
C PRO A 455 1.33 34.95 -15.76
N GLU A 456 1.48 35.78 -16.78
CA GLU A 456 2.21 35.45 -18.01
C GLU A 456 3.72 35.28 -17.77
N LYS A 457 4.23 35.73 -16.64
CA LYS A 457 5.66 35.60 -16.28
C LYS A 457 5.97 34.33 -15.53
N GLN A 458 4.99 33.45 -15.33
CA GLN A 458 5.21 32.16 -14.67
C GLN A 458 6.21 31.30 -15.45
N ILE A 459 6.97 30.50 -14.71
CA ILE A 459 7.80 29.44 -15.28
C ILE A 459 6.93 28.21 -15.47
N LEU A 460 6.61 27.87 -16.71
CA LEU A 460 5.70 26.80 -17.07
C LEU A 460 6.45 25.82 -17.99
N ILE A 461 6.98 24.76 -17.42
CA ILE A 461 7.76 23.76 -18.14
C ILE A 461 6.82 22.63 -18.56
N GLU A 462 6.75 22.35 -19.87
CA GLU A 462 5.99 21.24 -20.41
C GLU A 462 6.66 19.92 -20.07
N PRO A 463 5.92 18.92 -19.55
CA PRO A 463 6.47 17.59 -19.25
C PRO A 463 6.61 16.74 -20.53
N VAL A 464 7.46 17.18 -21.45
CA VAL A 464 7.54 16.63 -22.82
C VAL A 464 7.96 15.17 -22.85
N PHE A 465 8.79 14.71 -21.90
CA PHE A 465 9.19 13.30 -21.84
C PHE A 465 8.02 12.39 -21.46
N ALA A 466 7.21 12.80 -20.50
CA ALA A 466 6.03 12.06 -20.10
C ALA A 466 4.93 12.13 -21.18
N GLN A 467 4.77 13.27 -21.84
CA GLN A 467 3.87 13.41 -22.99
C GLN A 467 4.30 12.50 -24.14
N PHE A 468 5.60 12.40 -24.39
CA PHE A 468 6.14 11.47 -25.38
C PHE A 468 5.86 10.01 -25.00
N ALA A 469 6.00 9.65 -23.74
CA ALA A 469 5.67 8.30 -23.25
C ALA A 469 4.18 7.95 -23.46
N GLN A 470 3.28 8.90 -23.22
CA GLN A 470 1.87 8.73 -23.53
C GLN A 470 1.64 8.60 -25.04
N ALA A 471 2.33 9.39 -25.85
CA ALA A 471 2.26 9.32 -27.31
C ALA A 471 2.80 7.98 -27.84
N ALA A 472 3.87 7.46 -27.27
CA ALA A 472 4.41 6.14 -27.60
C ALA A 472 3.40 5.02 -27.27
N SER A 473 2.55 5.23 -26.26
CA SER A 473 1.46 4.33 -25.91
C SER A 473 0.20 4.49 -26.80
N GLY A 474 0.20 5.49 -27.69
CA GLY A 474 -0.88 5.66 -28.67
C GLY A 474 -1.62 6.99 -28.61
N LYS A 475 -1.29 7.89 -27.65
CA LYS A 475 -1.98 9.17 -27.52
C LYS A 475 -1.53 10.16 -28.60
N MET A 476 -2.50 10.73 -29.30
CA MET A 476 -2.23 11.57 -30.49
C MET A 476 -2.29 13.07 -30.20
N MET A 477 -2.86 13.51 -29.08
CA MET A 477 -3.16 14.93 -28.83
C MET A 477 -1.93 15.82 -28.75
N TYR A 478 -0.74 15.29 -28.45
CA TYR A 478 0.49 16.07 -28.33
C TYR A 478 1.19 16.31 -29.66
N GLY A 479 0.73 15.66 -30.74
CA GLY A 479 1.31 15.82 -32.07
C GLY A 479 2.67 15.14 -32.25
N PHE A 480 3.07 14.23 -31.37
CA PHE A 480 4.31 13.48 -31.54
C PHE A 480 4.20 12.42 -32.64
N ASN A 481 5.25 12.30 -33.42
CA ASN A 481 5.41 11.23 -34.40
C ASN A 481 5.98 9.97 -33.74
N ALA A 482 5.23 9.44 -32.75
CA ALA A 482 5.66 8.31 -31.95
C ALA A 482 5.18 6.99 -32.55
N LEU A 483 5.90 5.89 -32.24
CA LEU A 483 5.72 4.58 -32.86
C LEU A 483 4.28 4.09 -32.85
N LEU A 484 3.59 4.07 -31.71
CA LEU A 484 2.23 3.58 -31.60
C LEU A 484 1.20 4.61 -32.09
N ALA A 485 1.46 5.90 -31.93
CA ALA A 485 0.60 6.95 -32.47
C ALA A 485 0.58 6.93 -33.98
N ASN A 486 1.71 6.64 -34.64
CA ASN A 486 1.79 6.48 -36.11
C ASN A 486 1.25 5.15 -36.59
N ALA A 487 1.35 4.13 -35.77
CA ALA A 487 0.94 2.77 -36.12
C ALA A 487 -0.55 2.51 -35.90
N SER A 488 -1.32 3.58 -35.68
CA SER A 488 -2.75 3.50 -35.31
C SER A 488 -3.61 2.70 -36.29
N SER A 489 -3.13 2.43 -37.50
CA SER A 489 -3.94 1.77 -38.52
C SER A 489 -3.40 0.41 -38.98
N SER A 490 -2.13 0.04 -38.77
CA SER A 490 -1.66 -1.19 -39.41
C SER A 490 -0.43 -1.87 -38.79
N ALA A 491 0.29 -1.28 -37.86
CA ALA A 491 1.58 -1.79 -37.45
C ALA A 491 1.76 -1.98 -35.93
N SER A 492 0.77 -1.66 -35.10
CA SER A 492 0.87 -1.94 -33.67
C SER A 492 0.67 -3.44 -33.41
N ILE A 493 1.44 -3.99 -32.48
CA ILE A 493 1.27 -5.39 -32.04
C ILE A 493 -0.19 -5.60 -31.58
N ALA A 494 -0.79 -4.61 -30.93
CA ALA A 494 -2.17 -4.65 -30.50
C ALA A 494 -3.16 -4.66 -31.67
N ALA A 495 -2.92 -3.89 -32.73
CA ALA A 495 -3.83 -3.84 -33.90
C ALA A 495 -3.75 -5.09 -34.77
N ASN A 496 -2.62 -5.78 -34.82
CA ASN A 496 -2.37 -6.90 -35.71
C ASN A 496 -2.57 -8.27 -35.12
N SER A 497 -2.58 -8.40 -33.80
CA SER A 497 -2.62 -9.69 -33.14
C SER A 497 -4.01 -10.30 -33.03
N MET A 498 -5.07 -9.48 -32.98
CA MET A 498 -6.46 -9.95 -32.88
C MET A 498 -7.43 -8.91 -33.42
N PRO A 499 -8.58 -9.34 -33.98
CA PRO A 499 -9.65 -8.40 -34.32
C PRO A 499 -10.11 -7.61 -33.09
N GLY A 500 -10.13 -6.29 -33.17
CA GLY A 500 -10.61 -5.42 -32.08
C GLY A 500 -9.57 -4.91 -31.10
N ASN A 501 -8.30 -5.29 -31.22
CA ASN A 501 -7.22 -4.80 -30.33
C ASN A 501 -7.00 -3.29 -30.39
N HIS A 502 -7.53 -2.61 -31.37
CA HIS A 502 -7.49 -1.16 -31.49
C HIS A 502 -8.31 -0.45 -30.41
N TYR A 503 -9.06 -1.14 -29.58
CA TYR A 503 -9.81 -0.54 -28.46
C TYR A 503 -8.91 0.18 -27.46
N TRP A 504 -7.67 -0.25 -27.31
CA TRP A 504 -6.69 0.50 -26.53
C TRP A 504 -6.47 1.91 -27.11
N MET A 505 -6.30 2.01 -28.42
CA MET A 505 -6.10 3.28 -29.11
C MET A 505 -7.33 4.18 -28.99
N ASP A 506 -8.52 3.62 -29.12
CA ASP A 506 -9.78 4.36 -28.95
C ASP A 506 -9.90 4.87 -27.50
N MET A 507 -9.57 4.03 -26.52
CA MET A 507 -9.64 4.39 -25.10
C MET A 507 -8.66 5.53 -24.75
N ILE A 508 -7.40 5.42 -25.16
CA ILE A 508 -6.36 6.40 -24.80
C ILE A 508 -6.57 7.76 -25.49
N ASN A 509 -7.30 7.80 -26.60
CA ASN A 509 -7.57 9.01 -27.37
C ASN A 509 -8.94 9.61 -27.13
N ARG A 510 -9.77 9.05 -26.24
CA ARG A 510 -11.09 9.61 -25.95
C ARG A 510 -10.95 10.96 -25.25
N PRO A 511 -11.66 12.00 -25.73
CA PRO A 511 -11.61 13.32 -25.10
C PRO A 511 -12.16 13.37 -23.67
N ASP A 512 -13.08 12.45 -23.36
CA ASP A 512 -13.77 12.34 -22.07
C ASP A 512 -13.18 11.23 -21.18
N ALA A 513 -11.91 10.86 -21.41
CA ALA A 513 -11.22 9.88 -20.59
C ALA A 513 -11.17 10.36 -19.12
N LEU A 514 -11.85 9.64 -18.24
CA LEU A 514 -11.98 10.00 -16.82
C LEU A 514 -10.96 9.29 -15.94
N THR A 515 -10.24 8.30 -16.46
CA THR A 515 -9.51 7.36 -15.62
C THR A 515 -8.08 7.08 -16.09
N ASN A 516 -7.78 7.19 -17.39
CA ASN A 516 -6.52 6.71 -17.94
C ASN A 516 -5.77 7.77 -18.74
N PHE A 517 -4.44 7.73 -18.69
CA PHE A 517 -3.55 8.56 -19.48
C PHE A 517 -4.05 9.99 -19.60
N LEU A 518 -4.38 10.60 -18.47
CA LEU A 518 -4.91 11.95 -18.40
C LEU A 518 -3.92 12.94 -19.03
N PRO A 519 -4.41 13.99 -19.74
CA PRO A 519 -3.52 15.00 -20.29
C PRO A 519 -2.68 15.66 -19.20
N ILE A 520 -1.40 15.85 -19.47
CA ILE A 520 -0.46 16.44 -18.53
C ILE A 520 0.16 17.71 -19.10
N GLY A 521 0.37 18.68 -18.22
CA GLY A 521 0.93 19.99 -18.55
C GLY A 521 1.88 20.52 -17.49
N PRO A 522 2.15 21.85 -17.48
CA PRO A 522 3.10 22.44 -16.53
C PRO A 522 2.80 22.22 -15.05
N ALA A 523 1.54 22.22 -14.65
CA ALA A 523 1.16 21.93 -13.27
C ALA A 523 1.58 20.51 -12.87
N ASP A 524 1.43 19.55 -13.78
CA ASP A 524 1.85 18.17 -13.60
C ASP A 524 3.38 18.04 -13.52
N PHE A 525 4.11 18.81 -14.32
CA PHE A 525 5.57 18.85 -14.27
C PHE A 525 6.04 19.26 -12.88
N LEU A 526 5.50 20.35 -12.35
CA LEU A 526 5.92 20.90 -11.05
C LEU A 526 5.62 19.94 -9.92
N VAL A 527 4.43 19.37 -9.88
CA VAL A 527 4.05 18.46 -8.77
C VAL A 527 4.80 17.13 -8.84
N HIS A 528 5.10 16.62 -10.03
CA HIS A 528 5.95 15.44 -10.17
C HIS A 528 7.36 15.68 -9.63
N HIS A 529 7.91 16.89 -9.83
CA HIS A 529 9.22 17.24 -9.30
C HIS A 529 9.18 17.49 -7.79
N ALA A 530 8.07 17.99 -7.23
CA ALA A 530 7.85 18.00 -5.79
C ALA A 530 7.81 16.57 -5.22
N ILE A 531 7.16 15.65 -5.90
CA ILE A 531 7.13 14.22 -5.51
C ILE A 531 8.54 13.63 -5.59
N ALA A 532 9.29 13.91 -6.66
CA ALA A 532 10.68 13.47 -6.78
C ALA A 532 11.54 14.00 -5.62
N LEU A 533 11.39 15.26 -5.26
CA LEU A 533 12.03 15.84 -4.07
C LEU A 533 11.68 15.04 -2.80
N GLY A 534 10.40 14.78 -2.59
CA GLY A 534 9.94 14.05 -1.40
C GLY A 534 10.49 12.63 -1.33
N LEU A 535 10.49 11.92 -2.46
CA LEU A 535 11.03 10.56 -2.54
C LEU A 535 12.53 10.53 -2.28
N HIS A 536 13.30 11.45 -2.88
CA HIS A 536 14.74 11.52 -2.68
C HIS A 536 15.09 11.94 -1.25
N THR A 537 14.36 12.88 -0.66
CA THR A 537 14.58 13.31 0.73
C THR A 537 14.30 12.18 1.72
N THR A 538 13.18 11.49 1.55
CA THR A 538 12.83 10.34 2.41
C THR A 538 13.85 9.22 2.26
N ALA A 539 14.25 8.91 1.03
CA ALA A 539 15.29 7.92 0.75
C ALA A 539 16.64 8.33 1.35
N LEU A 540 17.01 9.60 1.28
CA LEU A 540 18.24 10.12 1.90
C LEU A 540 18.27 9.79 3.40
N ILE A 541 17.20 10.09 4.11
CA ILE A 541 17.12 9.88 5.56
C ILE A 541 17.23 8.37 5.89
N LEU A 542 16.49 7.55 5.16
CA LEU A 542 16.45 6.10 5.38
C LEU A 542 17.75 5.40 4.98
N ILE A 543 18.30 5.75 3.83
CA ILE A 543 19.56 5.17 3.33
C ILE A 543 20.73 5.61 4.22
N LYS A 544 20.77 6.88 4.62
CA LYS A 544 21.76 7.36 5.58
C LYS A 544 21.65 6.57 6.88
N GLY A 545 20.44 6.38 7.40
CA GLY A 545 20.20 5.60 8.61
C GLY A 545 20.69 4.15 8.50
N ALA A 546 20.52 3.52 7.35
CA ALA A 546 20.97 2.15 7.12
C ALA A 546 22.49 2.06 6.94
N LEU A 547 23.06 2.93 6.13
CA LEU A 547 24.50 2.90 5.85
C LEU A 547 25.36 3.35 7.06
N ASP A 548 24.82 4.19 7.92
CA ASP A 548 25.46 4.63 9.15
C ASP A 548 25.06 3.80 10.37
N ALA A 549 24.28 2.75 10.19
CA ALA A 549 23.75 1.94 11.30
C ALA A 549 24.84 1.31 12.17
N ARG A 550 25.95 0.91 11.58
CA ARG A 550 27.04 0.25 12.28
C ARG A 550 28.00 1.22 12.95
N GLY A 551 28.15 2.41 12.41
CA GLY A 551 29.04 3.41 12.97
C GLY A 551 29.26 4.61 12.05
N THR A 552 29.67 5.71 12.68
CA THR A 552 30.00 6.98 12.01
C THR A 552 31.23 7.58 12.69
N LYS A 553 31.73 8.69 12.16
CA LYS A 553 32.78 9.47 12.83
C LYS A 553 32.29 9.97 14.19
N LEU A 554 31.03 10.34 14.31
CA LEU A 554 30.44 10.83 15.57
C LEU A 554 30.33 9.72 16.61
N ILE A 555 29.87 8.53 16.21
CA ILE A 555 29.72 7.35 17.07
C ILE A 555 30.31 6.14 16.33
N PRO A 556 31.61 5.84 16.54
CA PRO A 556 32.30 4.80 15.77
C PRO A 556 31.71 3.40 15.92
N ASP A 557 31.30 3.04 17.13
CA ASP A 557 30.73 1.71 17.43
C ASP A 557 29.24 1.78 17.71
N LYS A 558 28.49 2.46 16.83
CA LYS A 558 27.06 2.64 16.98
C LYS A 558 26.30 1.32 17.08
N LYS A 559 26.76 0.29 16.36
CA LYS A 559 26.16 -1.05 16.37
C LYS A 559 26.08 -1.66 17.78
N ASP A 560 27.00 -1.31 18.66
CA ASP A 560 27.05 -1.84 20.03
C ASP A 560 25.93 -1.25 20.91
N LEU A 561 25.37 -0.11 20.53
CA LEU A 561 24.24 0.53 21.19
C LEU A 561 22.88 -0.05 20.77
N GLY A 562 22.87 -0.88 19.74
CA GLY A 562 21.67 -1.48 19.20
C GLY A 562 20.98 -0.63 18.14
N PHE A 563 19.81 -1.08 17.71
CA PHE A 563 19.01 -0.39 16.67
C PHE A 563 18.37 0.87 17.22
N ALA A 564 17.83 0.82 18.44
CA ALA A 564 17.08 1.91 19.05
C ALA A 564 17.72 2.32 20.38
N PHE A 565 18.20 3.53 20.47
CA PHE A 565 18.74 4.13 21.68
C PHE A 565 18.51 5.66 21.62
N PRO A 566 18.41 6.34 22.76
CA PRO A 566 18.08 7.77 22.76
C PRO A 566 19.21 8.65 22.21
N CYS A 567 20.44 8.39 22.60
CA CYS A 567 21.65 9.13 22.25
C CYS A 567 22.89 8.42 22.78
N ASP A 568 24.05 9.03 22.59
CA ASP A 568 25.32 8.60 23.20
C ASP A 568 25.91 9.70 24.09
N GLY A 569 25.07 10.51 24.72
CA GLY A 569 25.43 11.57 25.63
C GLY A 569 25.55 12.95 25.00
N PRO A 570 25.76 14.00 25.85
CA PRO A 570 25.87 15.39 25.38
C PRO A 570 27.24 15.75 24.84
N GLY A 571 28.24 14.86 24.98
CA GLY A 571 29.57 15.06 24.41
C GLY A 571 29.56 15.14 22.88
N ARG A 572 30.69 15.51 22.33
CA ARG A 572 30.87 15.64 20.88
C ARG A 572 29.90 16.62 20.23
N GLY A 573 29.45 17.62 20.98
CA GLY A 573 28.46 18.59 20.54
C GLY A 573 27.01 18.16 20.68
N GLY A 574 26.76 16.97 21.22
CA GLY A 574 25.44 16.35 21.34
C GLY A 574 25.27 15.20 20.35
N THR A 575 24.59 14.16 20.78
CA THR A 575 24.40 12.93 19.99
C THR A 575 22.92 12.52 19.90
N CYS A 576 22.01 13.49 19.99
CA CYS A 576 20.57 13.22 19.87
C CYS A 576 20.20 12.65 18.50
N ASP A 577 19.19 11.78 18.46
CA ASP A 577 18.60 11.23 17.22
C ASP A 577 19.61 10.52 16.30
N SER A 578 20.61 9.88 16.88
CA SER A 578 21.67 9.26 16.08
C SER A 578 21.47 7.76 15.81
N SER A 579 20.48 7.12 16.42
CA SER A 579 20.19 5.71 16.15
C SER A 579 19.55 5.53 14.79
N SER A 580 19.62 4.31 14.23
CA SER A 580 18.91 3.99 12.98
C SER A 580 17.39 4.03 13.18
N TRP A 581 16.91 3.72 14.38
CA TRP A 581 15.50 3.88 14.73
C TRP A 581 15.08 5.36 14.59
N ASP A 582 15.93 6.26 15.04
CA ASP A 582 15.66 7.70 14.92
C ASP A 582 15.67 8.17 13.46
N ALA A 583 16.45 7.52 12.60
CA ALA A 583 16.37 7.77 11.15
C ALA A 583 14.99 7.40 10.59
N THR A 584 14.43 6.26 10.99
CA THR A 584 13.05 5.89 10.65
C THR A 584 12.05 6.92 11.18
N TYR A 585 12.22 7.35 12.42
CA TYR A 585 11.41 8.39 13.04
C TYR A 585 11.42 9.70 12.22
N LEU A 586 12.59 10.18 11.84
CA LEU A 586 12.71 11.40 11.04
C LEU A 586 12.18 11.23 9.61
N ALA A 587 12.38 10.05 9.03
CA ALA A 587 11.91 9.76 7.67
C ALA A 587 10.38 9.74 7.59
N MET A 588 9.69 9.34 8.65
CA MET A 588 8.22 9.32 8.65
C MET A 588 7.61 10.70 8.44
N PHE A 589 8.20 11.76 8.95
CA PHE A 589 7.71 13.12 8.71
C PHE A 589 7.78 13.47 7.23
N TRP A 590 8.90 13.14 6.57
CA TRP A 590 9.03 13.36 5.13
C TRP A 590 8.19 12.42 4.30
N ALA A 591 8.03 11.17 4.73
CA ALA A 591 7.18 10.22 4.04
C ALA A 591 5.71 10.67 4.03
N LEU A 592 5.21 11.15 5.17
CA LEU A 592 3.86 11.71 5.28
C LEU A 592 3.68 12.96 4.42
N ASN A 593 4.68 13.83 4.39
CA ASN A 593 4.69 15.02 3.54
C ASN A 593 4.62 14.62 2.05
N THR A 594 5.45 13.67 1.64
CA THR A 594 5.52 13.20 0.25
C THR A 594 4.21 12.55 -0.18
N ILE A 595 3.65 11.68 0.68
CA ILE A 595 2.40 11.00 0.35
C ILE A 595 1.23 11.99 0.28
N ALA A 596 1.26 13.05 1.06
CA ALA A 596 0.29 14.14 0.95
C ALA A 596 0.38 14.82 -0.42
N TRP A 597 1.59 15.11 -0.91
CA TRP A 597 1.77 15.69 -2.25
C TRP A 597 1.24 14.77 -3.35
N ILE A 598 1.51 13.47 -3.27
CA ILE A 598 1.01 12.49 -4.25
C ILE A 598 -0.52 12.46 -4.23
N THR A 599 -1.13 12.37 -3.06
CA THR A 599 -2.59 12.18 -2.92
C THR A 599 -3.36 13.48 -3.14
N PHE A 600 -2.81 14.64 -2.78
CA PHE A 600 -3.37 15.93 -3.14
C PHE A 600 -3.44 16.10 -4.65
N TYR A 601 -2.34 15.81 -5.33
CA TYR A 601 -2.24 15.89 -6.77
C TYR A 601 -3.28 15.01 -7.46
N TRP A 602 -3.32 13.73 -7.11
CA TRP A 602 -4.28 12.79 -7.68
C TRP A 602 -5.71 13.28 -7.45
N HIS A 603 -6.02 13.67 -6.22
CA HIS A 603 -7.38 14.05 -5.82
C HIS A 603 -7.85 15.34 -6.51
N TRP A 604 -7.01 16.38 -6.49
CA TRP A 604 -7.40 17.65 -7.13
C TRP A 604 -7.55 17.50 -8.63
N LYS A 605 -6.59 16.85 -9.27
CA LYS A 605 -6.67 16.61 -10.72
C LYS A 605 -7.94 15.84 -11.09
N HIS A 606 -8.27 14.78 -10.33
CA HIS A 606 -9.47 13.98 -10.60
C HIS A 606 -10.76 14.75 -10.28
N LEU A 607 -10.82 15.52 -9.20
CA LEU A 607 -11.97 16.39 -8.94
C LEU A 607 -12.20 17.36 -10.09
N ALA A 608 -11.15 18.00 -10.60
CA ALA A 608 -11.26 18.93 -11.73
C ALA A 608 -11.78 18.23 -13.01
N ILE A 609 -11.29 17.02 -13.28
CA ILE A 609 -11.74 16.23 -14.42
C ILE A 609 -13.20 15.82 -14.27
N TRP A 610 -13.57 15.28 -13.11
CA TRP A 610 -14.95 14.81 -12.87
C TRP A 610 -15.97 15.95 -12.91
N MET A 611 -15.55 17.17 -12.57
CA MET A 611 -16.39 18.37 -12.67
C MET A 611 -16.41 18.99 -14.07
N GLY A 612 -15.62 18.46 -15.02
CA GLY A 612 -15.49 19.05 -16.35
C GLY A 612 -14.73 20.39 -16.38
N ASN A 613 -13.94 20.69 -15.34
CA ASN A 613 -13.18 21.92 -15.22
C ASN A 613 -11.69 21.66 -15.05
N THR A 614 -11.08 21.03 -16.05
CA THR A 614 -9.65 20.70 -16.04
C THR A 614 -8.75 21.94 -15.96
N ALA A 615 -9.24 23.09 -16.45
CA ALA A 615 -8.52 24.35 -16.39
C ALA A 615 -8.23 24.79 -14.96
N GLN A 616 -9.08 24.45 -13.99
CA GLN A 616 -8.83 24.79 -12.59
C GLN A 616 -7.46 24.25 -12.13
N PHE A 617 -7.21 22.96 -12.32
CA PHE A 617 -5.93 22.36 -11.97
C PHE A 617 -4.80 22.87 -12.85
N ASN A 618 -5.02 22.95 -14.16
CA ASN A 618 -3.96 23.32 -15.09
C ASN A 618 -3.47 24.76 -14.88
N GLU A 619 -4.34 25.67 -14.46
CA GLU A 619 -4.02 27.08 -14.27
C GLU A 619 -3.64 27.40 -12.81
N SER A 620 -4.35 26.82 -11.85
CA SER A 620 -4.11 27.09 -10.43
C SER A 620 -3.07 26.15 -9.79
N GLY A 621 -2.81 25.00 -10.38
CA GLY A 621 -1.83 24.02 -9.88
C GLY A 621 -0.37 24.41 -10.10
N THR A 622 -0.09 25.52 -10.78
CA THR A 622 1.26 26.00 -11.06
C THR A 622 1.82 26.89 -9.98
N TYR A 623 1.03 27.29 -9.00
CA TYR A 623 1.46 28.11 -7.85
C TYR A 623 0.75 27.65 -6.56
N LEU A 624 1.41 27.87 -5.44
CA LEU A 624 0.96 27.27 -4.15
C LEU A 624 -0.34 27.85 -3.64
N MET A 625 -0.61 29.13 -3.85
CA MET A 625 -1.89 29.73 -3.43
C MET A 625 -3.07 29.06 -4.12
N GLY A 626 -2.90 28.61 -5.34
CA GLY A 626 -3.93 27.83 -6.06
C GLY A 626 -4.25 26.52 -5.37
N TRP A 627 -3.24 25.79 -4.89
CA TRP A 627 -3.42 24.56 -4.12
C TRP A 627 -4.19 24.82 -2.82
N PHE A 628 -3.86 25.90 -2.11
CA PHE A 628 -4.55 26.27 -0.88
C PHE A 628 -6.00 26.70 -1.14
N ARG A 629 -6.20 27.66 -2.06
CA ARG A 629 -7.50 28.28 -2.31
C ARG A 629 -8.44 27.36 -3.06
N ASP A 630 -8.01 26.83 -4.20
CA ASP A 630 -8.89 26.15 -5.15
C ASP A 630 -9.01 24.66 -4.88
N TYR A 631 -8.08 24.08 -4.12
CA TYR A 631 -8.18 22.69 -3.67
C TYR A 631 -8.65 22.60 -2.22
N LEU A 632 -7.88 23.09 -1.25
CA LEU A 632 -8.18 22.87 0.17
C LEU A 632 -9.37 23.70 0.64
N TRP A 633 -9.35 24.99 0.40
CA TRP A 633 -10.41 25.89 0.89
C TRP A 633 -11.72 25.64 0.15
N LEU A 634 -11.69 25.63 -1.17
CA LEU A 634 -12.91 25.49 -1.98
C LEU A 634 -13.61 24.15 -1.73
N ASN A 635 -12.86 23.07 -1.53
CA ASN A 635 -13.41 21.73 -1.32
C ASN A 635 -13.74 21.40 0.13
N SER A 636 -13.53 22.30 1.07
CA SER A 636 -13.83 22.07 2.50
C SER A 636 -15.16 22.65 2.96
N SER A 637 -15.86 23.39 2.13
CA SER A 637 -17.10 24.09 2.55
C SER A 637 -18.20 23.13 3.01
N GLN A 638 -18.44 22.04 2.28
CA GLN A 638 -19.46 21.06 2.64
C GLN A 638 -19.06 20.28 3.91
N LEU A 639 -17.79 19.94 4.05
CA LEU A 639 -17.27 19.31 5.25
C LEU A 639 -17.48 20.19 6.49
N ILE A 640 -17.10 21.45 6.41
CA ILE A 640 -17.21 22.41 7.52
C ILE A 640 -18.67 22.58 7.95
N ASN A 641 -19.59 22.53 7.01
CA ASN A 641 -21.01 22.65 7.25
C ASN A 641 -21.71 21.32 7.56
N GLY A 642 -20.97 20.26 7.82
CA GLY A 642 -21.52 18.96 8.15
C GLY A 642 -22.41 18.96 9.40
N TYR A 643 -22.08 19.78 10.38
CA TYR A 643 -22.95 20.04 11.54
C TYR A 643 -22.82 21.50 12.03
N ASN A 644 -23.90 22.06 12.49
CA ASN A 644 -23.96 23.37 13.08
C ASN A 644 -25.25 23.47 13.95
N PRO A 645 -25.48 24.56 14.69
CA PRO A 645 -26.69 24.67 15.53
C PRO A 645 -28.00 24.60 14.74
N PHE A 646 -27.99 24.82 13.44
CA PHE A 646 -29.19 24.81 12.60
C PHE A 646 -29.51 23.43 12.03
N GLY A 647 -28.57 22.47 12.12
CA GLY A 647 -28.81 21.12 11.67
C GLY A 647 -27.55 20.35 11.35
N VAL A 648 -27.74 19.10 10.93
CA VAL A 648 -26.70 18.17 10.54
C VAL A 648 -27.04 17.51 9.20
N ASN A 649 -26.02 17.06 8.48
CA ASN A 649 -26.19 16.28 7.26
C ASN A 649 -25.32 15.01 7.31
N ALA A 650 -25.29 14.28 6.20
CA ALA A 650 -24.55 13.01 6.12
C ALA A 650 -23.03 13.16 6.27
N LEU A 651 -22.48 14.36 6.13
CA LEU A 651 -21.07 14.65 6.33
C LEU A 651 -20.71 14.99 7.78
N SER A 652 -21.68 15.00 8.69
CA SER A 652 -21.45 15.31 10.10
C SER A 652 -20.36 14.46 10.75
N PRO A 653 -20.32 13.12 10.59
CA PRO A 653 -19.23 12.30 11.14
C PRO A 653 -17.86 12.69 10.59
N TRP A 654 -17.80 13.05 9.31
CA TRP A 654 -16.54 13.44 8.66
C TRP A 654 -16.03 14.79 9.17
N ALA A 655 -16.91 15.75 9.40
CA ALA A 655 -16.56 17.03 10.02
C ALA A 655 -16.01 16.82 11.43
N TRP A 656 -16.62 15.93 12.20
CA TRP A 656 -16.15 15.58 13.54
C TRP A 656 -14.78 14.90 13.49
N MET A 657 -14.60 13.95 12.57
CA MET A 657 -13.31 13.28 12.36
C MET A 657 -12.23 14.23 11.88
N PHE A 658 -12.58 15.22 11.08
CA PHE A 658 -11.65 16.25 10.62
C PHE A 658 -11.07 17.04 11.78
N LEU A 659 -11.90 17.45 12.73
CA LEU A 659 -11.46 18.13 13.96
C LEU A 659 -10.69 17.18 14.87
N PHE A 660 -11.17 15.96 15.04
CA PHE A 660 -10.51 14.93 15.83
C PHE A 660 -9.09 14.66 15.31
N GLY A 661 -8.95 14.54 14.00
CA GLY A 661 -7.63 14.35 13.37
C GLY A 661 -6.67 15.49 13.65
N HIS A 662 -7.14 16.74 13.57
CA HIS A 662 -6.33 17.91 13.90
C HIS A 662 -5.89 17.89 15.37
N LEU A 663 -6.78 17.53 16.28
CA LEU A 663 -6.48 17.45 17.71
C LEU A 663 -5.41 16.38 17.98
N ILE A 664 -5.53 15.20 17.37
CA ILE A 664 -4.55 14.12 17.54
C ILE A 664 -3.20 14.54 16.98
N TRP A 665 -3.17 15.14 15.80
CA TRP A 665 -1.95 15.64 15.18
C TRP A 665 -1.26 16.69 16.05
N ALA A 666 -2.03 17.66 16.55
CA ALA A 666 -1.51 18.71 17.43
C ALA A 666 -1.04 18.15 18.77
N THR A 667 -1.71 17.13 19.30
CA THR A 667 -1.30 16.46 20.54
C THR A 667 0.08 15.81 20.40
N GLY A 668 0.40 15.33 19.19
CA GLY A 668 1.75 14.78 18.90
C GLY A 668 2.87 15.76 19.16
N PHE A 669 2.66 17.06 18.93
CA PHE A 669 3.69 18.07 19.17
C PHE A 669 4.11 18.16 20.63
N MET A 670 3.22 17.89 21.56
CA MET A 670 3.57 17.89 22.98
C MET A 670 4.72 16.91 23.28
N PHE A 671 4.65 15.71 22.69
CA PHE A 671 5.69 14.69 22.88
C PHE A 671 6.95 14.98 22.07
N LEU A 672 6.81 15.59 20.89
CA LEU A 672 7.93 15.85 19.98
C LEU A 672 8.75 17.07 20.40
N ILE A 673 8.11 18.10 20.91
CA ILE A 673 8.75 19.39 21.23
C ILE A 673 9.22 19.44 22.67
N SER A 674 8.41 18.96 23.61
CA SER A 674 8.78 18.91 25.03
C SER A 674 9.38 17.56 25.39
N TRP A 675 10.53 17.60 26.06
CA TRP A 675 11.31 16.40 26.34
C TRP A 675 11.14 15.94 27.78
N ARG A 676 11.68 14.78 28.10
CA ARG A 676 11.37 13.99 29.29
C ARG A 676 11.55 14.71 30.64
N GLY A 677 12.61 15.51 30.78
CA GLY A 677 12.98 16.06 32.09
C GLY A 677 11.86 16.88 32.76
N TYR A 678 11.22 17.76 32.01
CA TYR A 678 10.10 18.55 32.53
C TYR A 678 8.96 17.67 33.06
N TRP A 679 8.62 16.62 32.32
CA TRP A 679 7.52 15.72 32.70
C TRP A 679 7.86 14.86 33.91
N GLN A 680 9.12 14.46 34.05
CA GLN A 680 9.57 13.71 35.21
C GLN A 680 9.43 14.55 36.50
N GLU A 681 9.79 15.82 36.44
CA GLU A 681 9.62 16.72 37.57
C GLU A 681 8.13 16.96 37.89
N LEU A 682 7.28 17.08 36.87
CA LEU A 682 5.84 17.18 37.09
C LEU A 682 5.28 15.93 37.78
N ILE A 683 5.69 14.74 37.34
CA ILE A 683 5.26 13.47 37.92
C ILE A 683 5.71 13.38 39.38
N GLU A 684 6.95 13.79 39.71
CA GLU A 684 7.42 13.84 41.09
C GLU A 684 6.53 14.69 42.00
N THR A 685 6.04 15.82 41.49
CA THR A 685 5.08 16.69 42.19
C THR A 685 3.74 16.00 42.36
N LEU A 686 3.24 15.31 41.32
CA LEU A 686 1.98 14.56 41.40
C LEU A 686 2.05 13.39 42.35
N VAL A 687 3.18 12.72 42.44
CA VAL A 687 3.46 11.67 43.43
C VAL A 687 3.33 12.25 44.83
N TRP A 688 3.98 13.38 45.09
CA TRP A 688 3.88 14.07 46.39
C TRP A 688 2.43 14.38 46.73
N ALA A 689 1.67 14.95 45.76
CA ALA A 689 0.27 15.33 45.97
C ALA A 689 -0.60 14.11 46.31
N HIS A 690 -0.45 13.02 45.59
CA HIS A 690 -1.21 11.78 45.84
C HIS A 690 -0.92 11.25 47.25
N GLN A 691 0.36 11.20 47.66
CA GLN A 691 0.78 10.71 48.96
C GLN A 691 0.30 11.57 50.13
N ARG A 692 -0.03 12.83 49.86
CA ARG A 692 -0.52 13.79 50.87
C ARG A 692 -2.04 13.95 50.84
N THR A 693 -2.73 13.34 49.90
CA THR A 693 -4.18 13.47 49.82
C THR A 693 -4.88 12.42 50.66
N PRO A 694 -5.61 12.83 51.74
CA PRO A 694 -6.29 11.89 52.62
C PRO A 694 -7.30 11.02 51.86
N ILE A 695 -7.46 9.78 52.29
CA ILE A 695 -8.29 8.74 51.71
C ILE A 695 -7.69 8.20 50.40
N ALA A 696 -7.33 9.06 49.43
CA ALA A 696 -6.70 8.63 48.19
C ALA A 696 -5.35 7.95 48.41
N ASN A 697 -4.59 8.35 49.44
CA ASN A 697 -3.28 7.75 49.76
C ASN A 697 -3.38 6.36 50.46
N LEU A 698 -4.57 5.87 50.71
CA LEU A 698 -4.78 4.48 51.11
C LEU A 698 -4.48 3.51 49.97
N VAL A 699 -4.60 3.98 48.74
CA VAL A 699 -4.29 3.22 47.53
C VAL A 699 -2.97 3.73 46.97
N GLY A 700 -2.01 2.87 46.78
CA GLY A 700 -0.73 3.18 46.15
C GLY A 700 -0.55 2.42 44.84
N TRP A 701 0.26 3.00 43.97
CA TRP A 701 0.63 2.33 42.68
C TRP A 701 1.59 1.14 42.97
N ARG A 702 1.54 0.14 42.09
CA ARG A 702 2.45 -1.01 42.14
C ARG A 702 3.78 -0.72 41.43
N ASP A 703 3.74 0.05 40.37
CA ASP A 703 4.90 0.46 39.59
C ASP A 703 5.17 1.93 39.85
N LYS A 704 6.44 2.27 40.08
CA LYS A 704 6.84 3.65 40.32
C LYS A 704 6.51 4.52 39.10
N PRO A 705 5.69 5.58 39.26
CA PRO A 705 5.38 6.45 38.13
C PRO A 705 6.63 7.21 37.66
N VAL A 706 6.92 7.12 36.39
CA VAL A 706 8.01 7.85 35.75
C VAL A 706 7.52 8.39 34.41
N ALA A 707 8.20 9.43 33.93
CA ALA A 707 7.92 9.96 32.58
C ALA A 707 8.26 8.92 31.50
N LEU A 708 7.69 9.10 30.32
CA LEU A 708 8.03 8.29 29.16
C LEU A 708 9.54 8.36 28.89
N SER A 709 10.13 7.29 28.41
CA SER A 709 11.52 7.32 27.97
C SER A 709 11.66 8.24 26.75
N ILE A 710 12.90 8.65 26.46
CA ILE A 710 13.18 9.56 25.33
C ILE A 710 12.73 8.93 24.00
N VAL A 711 13.08 7.67 23.76
CA VAL A 711 12.68 6.96 22.52
C VAL A 711 11.17 6.74 22.49
N GLN A 712 10.57 6.41 23.62
CA GLN A 712 9.14 6.23 23.74
C GLN A 712 8.37 7.52 23.42
N ALA A 713 8.81 8.66 23.91
CA ALA A 713 8.18 9.95 23.60
C ALA A 713 8.23 10.27 22.11
N ARG A 714 9.34 9.96 21.45
CA ARG A 714 9.46 10.07 19.99
C ARG A 714 8.44 9.19 19.29
N LEU A 715 8.33 7.93 19.70
CA LEU A 715 7.36 7.00 19.10
C LEU A 715 5.91 7.44 19.31
N VAL A 716 5.56 7.83 20.54
CA VAL A 716 4.20 8.28 20.86
C VAL A 716 3.85 9.55 20.09
N GLY A 717 4.78 10.51 20.06
CA GLY A 717 4.59 11.76 19.32
C GLY A 717 4.44 11.52 17.81
N LEU A 718 5.30 10.68 17.24
CA LEU A 718 5.22 10.30 15.84
C LEU A 718 3.91 9.58 15.52
N THR A 719 3.46 8.68 16.39
CA THR A 719 2.21 7.95 16.19
C THR A 719 1.01 8.90 16.19
N HIS A 720 0.94 9.84 17.14
CA HIS A 720 -0.12 10.85 17.16
C HIS A 720 -0.07 11.75 15.92
N PHE A 721 1.11 12.18 15.52
CA PHE A 721 1.31 12.97 14.29
C PHE A 721 0.80 12.21 13.07
N THR A 722 1.16 10.95 12.94
CA THR A 722 0.80 10.10 11.78
C THR A 722 -0.71 9.84 11.74
N VAL A 723 -1.29 9.41 12.87
CA VAL A 723 -2.74 9.11 12.96
C VAL A 723 -3.55 10.38 12.70
N GLY A 724 -3.18 11.49 13.31
CA GLY A 724 -3.86 12.78 13.08
C GLY A 724 -3.77 13.20 11.61
N ASN A 725 -2.64 13.00 10.98
CA ASN A 725 -2.43 13.32 9.56
C ASN A 725 -3.40 12.54 8.66
N PHE A 726 -3.41 11.19 8.74
CA PHE A 726 -4.26 10.42 7.84
C PHE A 726 -5.75 10.48 8.19
N VAL A 727 -6.13 10.64 9.45
CA VAL A 727 -7.55 10.84 9.83
C VAL A 727 -8.08 12.15 9.27
N THR A 728 -7.32 13.23 9.44
CA THR A 728 -7.70 14.56 8.91
C THR A 728 -7.84 14.53 7.39
N PHE A 729 -6.84 14.00 6.71
CA PHE A 729 -6.86 13.97 5.25
C PHE A 729 -7.92 13.01 4.71
N GLY A 730 -8.10 11.85 5.35
CA GLY A 730 -9.14 10.89 4.98
C GLY A 730 -10.55 11.50 5.09
N ALA A 731 -10.82 12.22 6.18
CA ALA A 731 -12.09 12.94 6.34
C ALA A 731 -12.29 13.96 5.22
N PHE A 732 -11.26 14.73 4.88
CA PHE A 732 -11.32 15.72 3.79
C PHE A 732 -11.58 15.05 2.43
N VAL A 733 -10.84 13.98 2.10
CA VAL A 733 -10.97 13.28 0.81
C VAL A 733 -12.38 12.70 0.64
N ILE A 734 -12.88 12.02 1.66
CA ILE A 734 -14.21 11.41 1.59
C ILE A 734 -15.30 12.49 1.54
N ALA A 735 -15.26 13.47 2.44
CA ALA A 735 -16.30 14.49 2.53
C ALA A 735 -16.34 15.37 1.28
N SER A 736 -15.19 15.81 0.76
CA SER A 736 -15.15 16.66 -0.44
C SER A 736 -15.62 15.93 -1.69
N THR A 737 -15.27 14.66 -1.84
CA THR A 737 -15.68 13.85 -3.00
C THR A 737 -17.15 13.44 -2.87
N SER A 738 -17.55 12.90 -1.73
CA SER A 738 -18.93 12.47 -1.48
C SER A 738 -19.91 13.66 -1.49
N GLY A 739 -19.49 14.80 -0.96
CA GLY A 739 -20.31 16.00 -0.95
C GLY A 739 -20.65 16.54 -2.35
N LYS A 740 -19.73 16.38 -3.31
CA LYS A 740 -19.93 16.84 -4.69
C LYS A 740 -20.65 15.82 -5.57
N PHE A 741 -20.34 14.54 -5.40
CA PHE A 741 -20.73 13.49 -6.36
C PHE A 741 -21.55 12.37 -5.71
N GLY A 742 -21.62 12.32 -4.41
CA GLY A 742 -22.33 11.29 -3.67
C GLY A 742 -23.86 11.35 -3.62
#